data_392aba2df4a8234323a08edfebf6ce48
#
_entry.id   392aba2df4a8234323a08edfebf6ce48
#
_cell.length_a   1.000
_cell.length_b   1.000
_cell.length_c   1.000
_cell.angle_alpha   90.00
_cell.angle_beta   90.00
_cell.angle_gamma   90.00
#
_symmetry.space_group_name_H-M   'P 1'
#
loop_
_entity.id
_entity.type
_entity.pdbx_description
1 polymer ?
#
loop_
_entity_poly.entity_id
_entity_poly.type
_entity_poly.pdbx_seq_one_letter_code
_entity_poly.pdbx_strand_id
1 'polypeptide(L)'
;MNSFEATPVLPPSQAPEAAVRGATAASIRVLVYVGCTALALAISYLLGKDMGWDTLDYHFYAGFTALHDRFNQDYFAAGSQSYFNPYVYAPFYLLAASGLPALAVASILAAVQSIILWLSYELALEVMPVDKPRARIAMATCAVMWALANPILINQFGSSFADITTAEFVVAGWLLLIRAIRAPGVASMLCAGVLLGVATALKPTNALHALSALVVVLFLPVRWPVKLRRGAEFGIALAASFAAVCLPWSIRLEHYFGNPFFPLLNGVFRSPQFPVTPMMDHRFMPDSLAAALWRPFALALPLRMEDDELASPDLRYALLLVAAALMLLWWLWRRFRRNAVEPEPSRDVPRADRALAALGCGFAIDWTLWLSASGNGRYFIAMACIAAVIGVALVFRLFAARPKLCAYVIASVFSAQALQLYSGTQYHFHAPWKNRPWFDISVPKKLASEPDLYFVFGVQTNSFVYPFLAARSGFINISGDYELAPARANGARIAALIRRYSPHLMMLVQDARFDADQKNDAPESSAMNDALEPFGLRLDGRECSKIAVTGGSPPSVIIYTKSDEPTAAAQSIPSAASTTDYFSACGVVPVTAVDATRAATERKADLVLDRLEDSCPSLFQPRRPVTQYFGDLRHGAVWARRYPNTSLTVWVSHGWIKFTDPLRGGPATYIGRIADWEAAPQKLECGRRHGVYFAKQISSISAQRWR
;
A
#
# COMPACT_ATOMS: atom_id res chain seq x y z
N MET A 1 -28.36 18.17 -52.61
CA MET A 1 -29.61 18.36 -51.86
C MET A 1 -29.35 17.89 -50.43
N ASN A 2 -29.08 18.83 -49.56
CA ASN A 2 -28.77 18.59 -48.13
C ASN A 2 -30.08 18.60 -47.35
N SER A 3 -30.50 17.48 -46.84
CA SER A 3 -31.55 17.39 -45.85
C SER A 3 -30.98 17.68 -44.46
N PHE A 4 -31.18 18.89 -43.96
CA PHE A 4 -31.01 19.21 -42.53
C PHE A 4 -32.14 18.50 -41.77
N GLU A 5 -31.82 17.47 -40.99
CA GLU A 5 -32.72 16.96 -39.98
C GLU A 5 -32.81 18.00 -38.83
N ALA A 6 -33.95 18.62 -38.74
CA ALA A 6 -34.26 19.58 -37.69
C ALA A 6 -34.33 18.84 -36.32
N THR A 7 -33.54 19.29 -35.39
CA THR A 7 -33.62 18.88 -33.97
C THR A 7 -35.06 19.17 -33.46
N PRO A 8 -35.77 18.24 -32.83
CA PRO A 8 -37.13 18.49 -32.34
C PRO A 8 -37.08 19.57 -31.26
N VAL A 9 -37.62 20.71 -31.54
CA VAL A 9 -37.87 21.81 -30.58
C VAL A 9 -38.98 21.36 -29.64
N LEU A 10 -38.64 21.15 -28.37
CA LEU A 10 -39.61 20.84 -27.32
C LEU A 10 -40.66 21.97 -27.24
N PRO A 11 -41.97 21.66 -27.08
CA PRO A 11 -43.01 22.66 -26.97
C PRO A 11 -42.76 23.59 -25.76
N PRO A 12 -43.02 24.87 -25.86
CA PRO A 12 -42.63 25.88 -24.85
C PRO A 12 -43.16 25.65 -23.42
N SER A 13 -44.18 24.80 -23.24
CA SER A 13 -44.72 24.42 -21.90
C SER A 13 -43.86 23.39 -21.14
N GLN A 14 -42.94 22.68 -21.80
CA GLN A 14 -42.12 21.63 -21.15
C GLN A 14 -40.72 22.12 -20.74
N ALA A 15 -40.29 23.26 -21.27
CA ALA A 15 -38.95 23.81 -20.97
C ALA A 15 -38.78 24.24 -19.50
N PRO A 16 -39.75 24.87 -18.81
CA PRO A 16 -39.60 25.21 -17.39
C PRO A 16 -39.57 23.99 -16.48
N GLU A 17 -40.39 22.95 -16.76
CA GLU A 17 -40.36 21.71 -15.95
C GLU A 17 -39.06 20.93 -16.10
N ALA A 18 -38.48 20.89 -17.29
CA ALA A 18 -37.17 20.22 -17.52
C ALA A 18 -36.06 20.98 -16.80
N ALA A 19 -36.07 22.30 -16.78
CA ALA A 19 -35.14 23.14 -16.05
C ALA A 19 -35.24 22.96 -14.54
N VAL A 20 -36.47 22.92 -13.98
CA VAL A 20 -36.71 22.67 -12.56
C VAL A 20 -36.27 21.26 -12.15
N ARG A 21 -36.57 20.24 -12.95
CA ARG A 21 -36.11 18.86 -12.70
C ARG A 21 -34.57 18.75 -12.75
N GLY A 22 -33.92 19.46 -13.67
CA GLY A 22 -32.46 19.55 -13.76
C GLY A 22 -31.84 20.21 -12.52
N ALA A 23 -32.42 21.34 -12.08
CA ALA A 23 -31.96 22.04 -10.88
C ALA A 23 -32.11 21.18 -9.61
N THR A 24 -33.23 20.44 -9.46
CA THR A 24 -33.45 19.54 -8.33
C THR A 24 -32.43 18.38 -8.34
N ALA A 25 -32.10 17.82 -9.50
CA ALA A 25 -31.12 16.77 -9.61
C ALA A 25 -29.69 17.24 -9.27
N ALA A 26 -29.33 18.45 -9.69
CA ALA A 26 -28.06 19.08 -9.33
C ALA A 26 -27.94 19.33 -7.82
N SER A 27 -28.99 19.84 -7.20
CA SER A 27 -29.04 20.09 -5.75
C SER A 27 -28.88 18.82 -4.94
N ILE A 28 -29.46 17.69 -5.37
CA ILE A 28 -29.33 16.39 -4.70
C ILE A 28 -27.86 15.91 -4.79
N ARG A 29 -27.20 16.05 -5.94
CA ARG A 29 -25.78 15.68 -6.10
C ARG A 29 -24.86 16.47 -5.18
N VAL A 30 -25.09 17.78 -5.08
CA VAL A 30 -24.34 18.64 -4.14
C VAL A 30 -24.57 18.19 -2.70
N LEU A 31 -25.82 17.90 -2.31
CA LEU A 31 -26.13 17.43 -0.97
C LEU A 31 -25.46 16.09 -0.65
N VAL A 32 -25.44 15.17 -1.61
CA VAL A 32 -24.72 13.86 -1.45
C VAL A 32 -23.23 14.09 -1.29
N TYR A 33 -22.62 14.97 -2.10
CA TYR A 33 -21.20 15.29 -1.97
C TYR A 33 -20.87 15.88 -0.59
N VAL A 34 -21.67 16.86 -0.14
CA VAL A 34 -21.53 17.45 1.21
C VAL A 34 -21.67 16.38 2.30
N GLY A 35 -22.63 15.45 2.15
CA GLY A 35 -22.81 14.32 3.07
C GLY A 35 -21.62 13.38 3.09
N CYS A 36 -21.06 13.03 1.93
CA CYS A 36 -19.84 12.22 1.81
C CYS A 36 -18.65 12.90 2.50
N THR A 37 -18.48 14.19 2.27
CA THR A 37 -17.41 14.99 2.90
C THR A 37 -17.59 15.04 4.41
N ALA A 38 -18.80 15.30 4.90
CA ALA A 38 -19.08 15.32 6.34
C ALA A 38 -18.75 13.95 7.00
N LEU A 39 -19.09 12.83 6.34
CA LEU A 39 -18.75 11.50 6.83
C LEU A 39 -17.24 11.26 6.87
N ALA A 40 -16.51 11.61 5.82
CA ALA A 40 -15.05 11.45 5.77
C ALA A 40 -14.36 12.31 6.84
N LEU A 41 -14.81 13.56 7.04
CA LEU A 41 -14.33 14.43 8.11
C LEU A 41 -14.60 13.86 9.50
N ALA A 42 -15.80 13.34 9.73
CA ALA A 42 -16.16 12.72 11.01
C ALA A 42 -15.32 11.49 11.30
N ILE A 43 -15.08 10.62 10.31
CA ILE A 43 -14.23 9.45 10.44
C ILE A 43 -12.80 9.87 10.75
N SER A 44 -12.22 10.77 9.98
CA SER A 44 -10.87 11.30 10.22
C SER A 44 -10.73 11.89 11.63
N TYR A 45 -11.73 12.66 12.08
CA TYR A 45 -11.75 13.22 13.42
C TYR A 45 -11.77 12.15 14.51
N LEU A 46 -12.60 11.11 14.34
CA LEU A 46 -12.74 10.02 15.33
C LEU A 46 -11.50 9.13 15.39
N LEU A 47 -10.82 8.90 14.26
CA LEU A 47 -9.60 8.10 14.21
C LEU A 47 -8.42 8.80 14.90
N GLY A 48 -8.28 10.10 14.73
CA GLY A 48 -7.12 10.84 15.18
C GLY A 48 -6.08 11.12 14.09
N LYS A 49 -4.94 11.67 14.49
CA LYS A 49 -3.82 11.97 13.60
C LYS A 49 -3.11 10.69 13.18
N ASP A 50 -3.04 10.43 11.88
CA ASP A 50 -2.31 9.30 11.32
C ASP A 50 -0.80 9.39 11.64
N MET A 51 -0.31 8.33 12.28
CA MET A 51 1.09 8.10 12.63
C MET A 51 1.52 6.70 12.17
N GLY A 52 0.92 6.24 11.07
CA GLY A 52 1.23 4.95 10.47
C GLY A 52 2.68 4.85 9.99
N TRP A 53 3.17 3.63 9.87
CA TRP A 53 4.54 3.32 9.45
C TRP A 53 4.94 4.08 8.19
N ASP A 54 4.15 3.99 7.12
CA ASP A 54 4.45 4.62 5.83
C ASP A 54 4.53 6.14 5.93
N THR A 55 3.68 6.76 6.76
CA THR A 55 3.65 8.22 6.99
C THR A 55 4.96 8.72 7.59
N LEU A 56 5.52 7.98 8.55
CA LEU A 56 6.77 8.31 9.23
C LEU A 56 7.98 7.87 8.42
N ASP A 57 7.83 6.78 7.67
CA ASP A 57 8.95 6.14 7.02
C ASP A 57 9.29 6.77 5.68
N TYR A 58 8.29 7.13 4.84
CA TYR A 58 8.61 7.69 3.54
C TYR A 58 7.62 8.72 2.97
N HIS A 59 6.34 8.79 3.38
CA HIS A 59 5.37 9.68 2.72
C HIS A 59 5.76 11.16 2.82
N PHE A 60 6.13 11.61 4.02
CA PHE A 60 6.53 13.00 4.22
C PHE A 60 7.85 13.34 3.50
N TYR A 61 8.82 12.42 3.59
CA TYR A 61 10.09 12.56 2.88
C TYR A 61 9.93 12.49 1.35
N ALA A 62 9.09 11.61 0.83
CA ALA A 62 8.81 11.55 -0.60
C ALA A 62 8.22 12.88 -1.12
N GLY A 63 7.25 13.46 -0.38
CA GLY A 63 6.74 14.79 -0.71
C GLY A 63 7.80 15.87 -0.68
N PHE A 64 8.74 15.80 0.26
CA PHE A 64 9.90 16.68 0.31
C PHE A 64 10.81 16.51 -0.93
N THR A 65 11.12 15.27 -1.33
CA THR A 65 11.97 15.00 -2.51
C THR A 65 11.30 15.33 -3.84
N ALA A 66 9.95 15.35 -3.88
CA ALA A 66 9.21 15.83 -5.05
C ALA A 66 9.53 17.29 -5.41
N LEU A 67 9.85 18.10 -4.39
CA LEU A 67 10.09 19.54 -4.51
C LEU A 67 11.57 19.92 -4.38
N HIS A 68 12.39 19.04 -3.83
CA HIS A 68 13.82 19.29 -3.58
C HIS A 68 14.65 18.15 -4.20
N ASP A 69 15.62 18.50 -5.02
CA ASP A 69 16.53 17.50 -5.59
C ASP A 69 17.47 16.96 -4.51
N ARG A 70 17.29 15.68 -4.17
CA ARG A 70 18.04 14.97 -3.14
C ARG A 70 19.00 13.90 -3.67
N PHE A 71 18.97 13.62 -4.98
CA PHE A 71 19.74 12.52 -5.56
C PHE A 71 21.25 12.59 -5.31
N ASN A 72 21.82 13.79 -5.19
CA ASN A 72 23.24 13.98 -4.91
C ASN A 72 23.60 14.03 -3.42
N GLN A 73 22.61 14.04 -2.53
CA GLN A 73 22.79 14.19 -1.09
C GLN A 73 22.44 12.92 -0.33
N ASP A 74 21.37 12.27 -0.76
CA ASP A 74 20.78 11.11 -0.08
C ASP A 74 21.05 9.82 -0.84
N TYR A 75 21.12 8.71 -0.10
CA TYR A 75 21.22 7.39 -0.69
C TYR A 75 20.41 6.38 0.09
N PHE A 76 19.33 5.87 -0.51
CA PHE A 76 18.33 5.00 0.13
C PHE A 76 17.80 5.52 1.46
N ALA A 77 17.69 6.83 1.61
CA ALA A 77 17.37 7.52 2.87
C ALA A 77 16.08 6.98 3.53
N ALA A 78 15.04 6.74 2.75
CA ALA A 78 13.81 6.05 3.15
C ALA A 78 13.72 4.66 2.51
N GLY A 79 14.80 3.90 2.51
CA GLY A 79 14.88 2.62 1.83
C GLY A 79 14.63 2.73 0.32
N SER A 80 14.11 1.67 -0.29
CA SER A 80 13.77 1.65 -1.71
C SER A 80 12.62 2.60 -2.05
N GLN A 81 11.75 2.92 -1.09
CA GLN A 81 10.63 3.86 -1.26
C GLN A 81 11.12 5.28 -1.57
N SER A 82 12.38 5.63 -1.28
CA SER A 82 13.03 6.88 -1.70
C SER A 82 12.92 7.15 -3.20
N TYR A 83 12.75 6.11 -4.00
CA TYR A 83 12.80 6.18 -5.47
C TYR A 83 11.46 5.92 -6.15
N PHE A 84 10.39 5.66 -5.41
CA PHE A 84 9.04 5.62 -5.97
C PHE A 84 8.62 7.01 -6.44
N ASN A 85 7.63 7.08 -7.35
CA ASN A 85 7.13 8.38 -7.80
C ASN A 85 6.62 9.22 -6.61
N PRO A 86 7.25 10.36 -6.29
CA PRO A 86 6.98 11.09 -5.06
C PRO A 86 5.83 12.09 -5.18
N TYR A 87 5.34 12.36 -6.40
CA TYR A 87 4.46 13.51 -6.66
C TYR A 87 3.11 13.42 -5.94
N VAL A 88 2.60 12.20 -5.69
CA VAL A 88 1.36 12.01 -4.96
C VAL A 88 1.44 12.47 -3.49
N TYR A 89 2.65 12.50 -2.92
CA TYR A 89 2.89 12.91 -1.54
C TYR A 89 3.21 14.40 -1.38
N ALA A 90 3.48 15.11 -2.48
CA ALA A 90 3.79 16.55 -2.44
C ALA A 90 2.70 17.40 -1.77
N PRO A 91 1.37 17.17 -2.01
CA PRO A 91 0.32 17.92 -1.32
C PRO A 91 0.35 17.70 0.20
N PHE A 92 0.54 16.46 0.66
CA PHE A 92 0.68 16.17 2.09
C PHE A 92 1.88 16.90 2.70
N TYR A 93 3.05 16.82 2.06
CA TYR A 93 4.23 17.52 2.54
C TYR A 93 4.00 19.04 2.65
N LEU A 94 3.44 19.67 1.62
CA LEU A 94 3.16 21.10 1.62
C LEU A 94 2.22 21.51 2.75
N LEU A 95 1.17 20.73 2.98
CA LEU A 95 0.20 20.98 4.05
C LEU A 95 0.84 20.75 5.42
N ALA A 96 1.53 19.65 5.64
CA ALA A 96 2.12 19.31 6.92
C ALA A 96 3.31 20.21 7.30
N ALA A 97 4.07 20.69 6.30
CA ALA A 97 5.18 21.65 6.48
C ALA A 97 4.74 23.11 6.59
N SER A 98 3.47 23.44 6.29
CA SER A 98 2.96 24.83 6.32
C SER A 98 2.78 25.42 7.72
N GLY A 99 2.91 24.61 8.78
CA GLY A 99 2.64 25.00 10.15
C GLY A 99 1.14 24.96 10.53
N LEU A 100 0.26 24.55 9.63
CA LEU A 100 -1.16 24.33 9.96
C LEU A 100 -1.32 23.28 11.08
N PRO A 101 -2.35 23.41 11.94
CA PRO A 101 -2.69 22.38 12.91
C PRO A 101 -2.97 21.05 12.20
N ALA A 102 -2.52 19.94 12.80
CA ALA A 102 -2.68 18.60 12.22
C ALA A 102 -4.13 18.26 11.84
N LEU A 103 -5.10 18.70 12.66
CA LEU A 103 -6.53 18.51 12.36
C LEU A 103 -6.95 19.24 11.07
N ALA A 104 -6.43 20.45 10.83
CA ALA A 104 -6.72 21.17 9.58
C ALA A 104 -6.15 20.46 8.36
N VAL A 105 -4.90 19.97 8.46
CA VAL A 105 -4.28 19.16 7.40
C VAL A 105 -5.09 17.91 7.11
N ALA A 106 -5.43 17.12 8.14
CA ALA A 106 -6.25 15.92 7.98
C ALA A 106 -7.64 16.22 7.41
N SER A 107 -8.26 17.34 7.82
CA SER A 107 -9.57 17.75 7.28
C SER A 107 -9.49 18.06 5.79
N ILE A 108 -8.44 18.72 5.32
CA ILE A 108 -8.24 19.01 3.89
C ILE A 108 -8.05 17.68 3.14
N LEU A 109 -7.22 16.77 3.66
CA LEU A 109 -7.00 15.45 3.04
C LEU A 109 -8.30 14.65 2.99
N ALA A 110 -9.04 14.55 4.11
CA ALA A 110 -10.30 13.82 4.17
C ALA A 110 -11.36 14.41 3.23
N ALA A 111 -11.42 15.74 3.08
CA ALA A 111 -12.35 16.40 2.16
C ALA A 111 -12.04 16.03 0.69
N VAL A 112 -10.77 16.00 0.30
CA VAL A 112 -10.35 15.51 -1.02
C VAL A 112 -10.69 14.03 -1.15
N GLN A 113 -10.26 13.19 -0.23
CA GLN A 113 -10.46 11.75 -0.24
C GLN A 113 -11.94 11.32 -0.20
N SER A 114 -12.86 12.23 0.20
CA SER A 114 -14.30 11.98 0.15
C SER A 114 -14.87 11.90 -1.28
N ILE A 115 -14.13 12.38 -2.27
CA ILE A 115 -14.52 12.35 -3.69
C ILE A 115 -14.78 10.90 -4.14
N ILE A 116 -14.03 9.91 -3.60
CA ILE A 116 -14.24 8.50 -3.94
C ILE A 116 -15.66 8.01 -3.62
N LEU A 117 -16.25 8.49 -2.52
CA LEU A 117 -17.61 8.15 -2.12
C LEU A 117 -18.64 8.78 -3.08
N TRP A 118 -18.43 10.03 -3.44
CA TRP A 118 -19.27 10.70 -4.43
C TRP A 118 -19.17 10.07 -5.82
N LEU A 119 -17.97 9.69 -6.27
CA LEU A 119 -17.77 8.96 -7.52
C LEU A 119 -18.47 7.60 -7.49
N SER A 120 -18.44 6.89 -6.36
CA SER A 120 -19.17 5.65 -6.15
C SER A 120 -20.70 5.85 -6.27
N TYR A 121 -21.22 6.97 -5.76
CA TYR A 121 -22.62 7.35 -5.95
C TYR A 121 -22.97 7.58 -7.42
N GLU A 122 -22.16 8.36 -8.14
CA GLU A 122 -22.37 8.65 -9.57
C GLU A 122 -22.29 7.36 -10.40
N LEU A 123 -21.34 6.46 -10.08
CA LEU A 123 -21.23 5.16 -10.73
C LEU A 123 -22.45 4.27 -10.45
N ALA A 124 -22.96 4.28 -9.21
CA ALA A 124 -24.17 3.57 -8.85
C ALA A 124 -25.39 4.05 -9.63
N LEU A 125 -25.54 5.35 -9.82
CA LEU A 125 -26.62 5.91 -10.65
C LEU A 125 -26.62 5.38 -12.10
N GLU A 126 -25.47 5.00 -12.66
CA GLU A 126 -25.38 4.48 -14.04
C GLU A 126 -25.82 3.02 -14.17
N VAL A 127 -25.69 2.22 -13.10
CA VAL A 127 -25.91 0.76 -13.14
C VAL A 127 -27.16 0.29 -12.37
N MET A 128 -27.80 1.18 -11.55
CA MET A 128 -28.97 0.77 -10.79
C MET A 128 -30.17 0.45 -11.69
N PRO A 129 -30.78 -0.73 -11.55
CA PRO A 129 -31.81 -1.25 -12.46
C PRO A 129 -33.21 -0.75 -12.11
N VAL A 130 -33.37 0.54 -11.86
CA VAL A 130 -34.65 1.17 -11.44
C VAL A 130 -34.89 2.49 -12.15
N ASP A 131 -36.11 2.65 -12.69
CA ASP A 131 -36.50 3.85 -13.40
C ASP A 131 -37.02 4.98 -12.48
N LYS A 132 -37.55 4.61 -11.30
CA LYS A 132 -38.07 5.59 -10.35
C LYS A 132 -36.92 6.40 -9.71
N PRO A 133 -36.86 7.75 -9.90
CA PRO A 133 -35.71 8.54 -9.46
C PRO A 133 -35.41 8.41 -7.96
N ARG A 134 -36.46 8.46 -7.11
CA ARG A 134 -36.27 8.33 -5.64
C ARG A 134 -35.68 6.99 -5.24
N ALA A 135 -36.15 5.90 -5.83
CA ALA A 135 -35.60 4.57 -5.55
C ALA A 135 -34.16 4.43 -6.03
N ARG A 136 -33.84 4.99 -7.20
CA ARG A 136 -32.49 5.01 -7.76
C ARG A 136 -31.51 5.78 -6.87
N ILE A 137 -31.90 6.94 -6.36
CA ILE A 137 -31.12 7.72 -5.40
C ILE A 137 -30.90 6.91 -4.11
N ALA A 138 -31.96 6.32 -3.55
CA ALA A 138 -31.84 5.51 -2.34
C ALA A 138 -30.87 4.32 -2.52
N MET A 139 -30.96 3.61 -3.65
CA MET A 139 -30.05 2.52 -3.98
C MET A 139 -28.61 2.98 -4.14
N ALA A 140 -28.40 4.12 -4.82
CA ALA A 140 -27.06 4.69 -4.98
C ALA A 140 -26.48 5.12 -3.62
N THR A 141 -27.30 5.69 -2.73
CA THR A 141 -26.88 6.00 -1.36
C THR A 141 -26.54 4.73 -0.57
N CYS A 142 -27.33 3.65 -0.70
CA CYS A 142 -26.97 2.36 -0.10
C CYS A 142 -25.62 1.83 -0.62
N ALA A 143 -25.32 2.00 -1.91
CA ALA A 143 -24.03 1.60 -2.47
C ALA A 143 -22.86 2.41 -1.89
N VAL A 144 -23.04 3.73 -1.66
CA VAL A 144 -22.04 4.57 -0.99
C VAL A 144 -21.80 4.11 0.45
N MET A 145 -22.86 3.86 1.20
CA MET A 145 -22.74 3.38 2.58
C MET A 145 -22.08 2.01 2.63
N TRP A 146 -22.34 1.18 1.64
CA TRP A 146 -21.66 -0.13 1.53
C TRP A 146 -20.20 0.01 1.10
N ALA A 147 -19.86 0.96 0.23
CA ALA A 147 -18.47 1.30 -0.10
C ALA A 147 -17.72 1.77 1.15
N LEU A 148 -18.35 2.68 1.93
CA LEU A 148 -17.80 3.18 3.19
C LEU A 148 -17.57 2.08 4.24
N ALA A 149 -18.33 1.00 4.22
CA ALA A 149 -18.14 -0.12 5.14
C ALA A 149 -16.87 -0.99 4.85
N ASN A 150 -15.94 -0.52 4.03
CA ASN A 150 -14.61 -1.11 3.85
C ASN A 150 -13.68 -0.70 5.00
N PRO A 151 -13.10 -1.64 5.77
CA PRO A 151 -12.22 -1.33 6.90
C PRO A 151 -10.95 -0.58 6.47
N ILE A 152 -10.36 -0.97 5.33
CA ILE A 152 -9.14 -0.35 4.81
C ILE A 152 -9.41 1.09 4.36
N LEU A 153 -10.54 1.34 3.69
CA LEU A 153 -10.95 2.69 3.28
C LEU A 153 -11.17 3.61 4.50
N ILE A 154 -11.91 3.12 5.52
CA ILE A 154 -12.17 3.88 6.75
C ILE A 154 -10.84 4.30 7.38
N ASN A 155 -9.89 3.39 7.46
CA ASN A 155 -8.61 3.57 8.14
C ASN A 155 -7.71 4.66 7.50
N GLN A 156 -7.99 5.05 6.26
CA GLN A 156 -7.14 5.98 5.51
C GLN A 156 -7.71 7.40 5.38
N PHE A 157 -8.94 7.69 5.81
CA PHE A 157 -9.48 9.04 5.72
C PHE A 157 -8.70 10.04 6.57
N GLY A 158 -8.24 11.11 5.94
CA GLY A 158 -7.43 12.15 6.58
C GLY A 158 -5.96 11.77 6.79
N SER A 159 -5.53 10.64 6.24
CA SER A 159 -4.13 10.18 6.30
C SER A 159 -3.32 10.62 5.07
N SER A 160 -2.01 10.40 5.13
CA SER A 160 -1.08 10.65 4.02
C SER A 160 -1.06 9.57 2.95
N PHE A 161 -1.84 8.48 3.11
CA PHE A 161 -1.85 7.35 2.19
C PHE A 161 -2.36 7.73 0.81
N ALA A 162 -1.60 7.37 -0.22
CA ALA A 162 -1.93 7.65 -1.61
C ALA A 162 -3.03 6.76 -2.19
N ASP A 163 -3.46 5.73 -1.45
CA ASP A 163 -4.36 4.70 -1.94
C ASP A 163 -5.72 5.26 -2.33
N ILE A 164 -6.37 6.06 -1.46
CA ILE A 164 -7.66 6.69 -1.77
C ILE A 164 -7.50 7.71 -2.90
N THR A 165 -6.51 8.60 -2.79
CA THR A 165 -6.31 9.68 -3.77
C THR A 165 -6.09 9.14 -5.18
N THR A 166 -5.33 8.04 -5.33
CA THR A 166 -5.15 7.42 -6.64
C THR A 166 -6.35 6.59 -7.08
N ALA A 167 -7.08 5.97 -6.14
CA ALA A 167 -8.33 5.25 -6.41
C ALA A 167 -9.44 6.17 -6.95
N GLU A 168 -9.44 7.45 -6.59
CA GLU A 168 -10.39 8.44 -7.14
C GLU A 168 -10.25 8.58 -8.65
N PHE A 169 -9.01 8.67 -9.15
CA PHE A 169 -8.76 8.69 -10.59
C PHE A 169 -9.21 7.39 -11.27
N VAL A 170 -9.01 6.24 -10.58
CA VAL A 170 -9.46 4.94 -11.08
C VAL A 170 -10.98 4.91 -11.19
N VAL A 171 -11.72 5.20 -10.11
CA VAL A 171 -13.20 5.17 -10.12
C VAL A 171 -13.78 6.19 -11.08
N ALA A 172 -13.18 7.38 -11.21
CA ALA A 172 -13.58 8.39 -12.19
C ALA A 172 -13.37 7.90 -13.63
N GLY A 173 -12.25 7.25 -13.93
CA GLY A 173 -11.98 6.65 -15.22
C GLY A 173 -13.01 5.56 -15.58
N TRP A 174 -13.29 4.65 -14.63
CA TRP A 174 -14.33 3.64 -14.79
C TRP A 174 -15.72 4.24 -15.00
N LEU A 175 -16.07 5.28 -14.24
CA LEU A 175 -17.34 6.00 -14.41
C LEU A 175 -17.50 6.56 -15.83
N LEU A 176 -16.45 7.17 -16.38
CA LEU A 176 -16.49 7.70 -17.76
C LEU A 176 -16.64 6.58 -18.80
N LEU A 177 -15.96 5.45 -18.62
CA LEU A 177 -16.10 4.27 -19.49
C LEU A 177 -17.54 3.69 -19.43
N ILE A 178 -18.11 3.58 -18.23
CA ILE A 178 -19.50 3.10 -18.06
C ILE A 178 -20.48 4.10 -18.69
N ARG A 179 -20.27 5.40 -18.54
CA ARG A 179 -21.06 6.43 -19.22
C ARG A 179 -20.96 6.34 -20.74
N ALA A 180 -19.81 5.95 -21.27
CA ALA A 180 -19.61 5.76 -22.70
C ALA A 180 -20.46 4.61 -23.29
N ILE A 181 -20.96 3.67 -22.50
CA ILE A 181 -21.97 2.69 -22.94
C ILE A 181 -23.25 3.39 -23.41
N ARG A 182 -23.55 4.58 -22.88
CA ARG A 182 -24.68 5.41 -23.31
C ARG A 182 -24.37 6.21 -24.57
N ALA A 183 -23.22 6.89 -24.56
CA ALA A 183 -22.79 7.79 -25.60
C ALA A 183 -21.31 7.54 -25.91
N PRO A 184 -20.98 6.66 -26.85
CA PRO A 184 -19.58 6.26 -27.16
C PRO A 184 -18.78 7.40 -27.80
N GLY A 185 -18.50 8.45 -27.03
CA GLY A 185 -17.76 9.64 -27.46
C GLY A 185 -16.25 9.49 -27.34
N VAL A 186 -15.49 10.19 -28.20
CA VAL A 186 -14.02 10.28 -28.13
C VAL A 186 -13.56 10.86 -26.78
N ALA A 187 -14.20 11.94 -26.34
CA ALA A 187 -13.85 12.63 -25.09
C ALA A 187 -13.90 11.70 -23.88
N SER A 188 -14.94 10.85 -23.78
CA SER A 188 -15.05 9.89 -22.66
C SER A 188 -13.89 8.91 -22.64
N MET A 189 -13.45 8.42 -23.83
CA MET A 189 -12.30 7.50 -23.94
C MET A 189 -10.99 8.19 -23.57
N LEU A 190 -10.75 9.37 -24.12
CA LEU A 190 -9.54 10.14 -23.84
C LEU A 190 -9.45 10.52 -22.34
N CYS A 191 -10.52 11.08 -21.78
CA CYS A 191 -10.53 11.47 -20.37
C CYS A 191 -10.38 10.26 -19.44
N ALA A 192 -11.03 9.13 -19.73
CA ALA A 192 -10.85 7.90 -18.96
C ALA A 192 -9.40 7.39 -19.04
N GLY A 193 -8.80 7.41 -20.24
CA GLY A 193 -7.39 7.06 -20.44
C GLY A 193 -6.46 7.96 -19.65
N VAL A 194 -6.68 9.29 -19.69
CA VAL A 194 -5.89 10.25 -18.91
C VAL A 194 -5.97 9.96 -17.43
N LEU A 195 -7.17 9.76 -16.87
CA LEU A 195 -7.34 9.50 -15.43
C LEU A 195 -6.64 8.21 -15.00
N LEU A 196 -6.80 7.12 -15.74
CA LEU A 196 -6.17 5.84 -15.42
C LEU A 196 -4.65 5.85 -15.64
N GLY A 197 -4.16 6.63 -16.62
CA GLY A 197 -2.73 6.82 -16.83
C GLY A 197 -2.08 7.62 -15.70
N VAL A 198 -2.72 8.69 -15.24
CA VAL A 198 -2.29 9.47 -14.06
C VAL A 198 -2.28 8.58 -12.81
N ALA A 199 -3.36 7.82 -12.56
CA ALA A 199 -3.43 6.90 -11.43
C ALA A 199 -2.28 5.89 -11.44
N THR A 200 -1.98 5.31 -12.60
CA THR A 200 -0.90 4.33 -12.78
C THR A 200 0.48 4.96 -12.58
N ALA A 201 0.70 6.19 -13.06
CA ALA A 201 1.96 6.90 -12.91
C ALA A 201 2.25 7.25 -11.44
N LEU A 202 1.23 7.69 -10.70
CA LEU A 202 1.33 8.04 -9.29
C LEU A 202 1.48 6.80 -8.39
N LYS A 203 0.83 5.68 -8.76
CA LYS A 203 0.92 4.41 -8.03
C LYS A 203 0.84 3.24 -9.03
N PRO A 204 1.97 2.56 -9.32
CA PRO A 204 2.05 1.54 -10.36
C PRO A 204 1.07 0.38 -10.22
N THR A 205 0.62 0.07 -9.00
CA THR A 205 -0.37 -0.98 -8.73
C THR A 205 -1.71 -0.71 -9.42
N ASN A 206 -2.04 0.55 -9.74
CA ASN A 206 -3.24 0.92 -10.49
C ASN A 206 -3.23 0.48 -11.96
N ALA A 207 -2.09 -0.01 -12.49
CA ALA A 207 -2.00 -0.59 -13.82
C ALA A 207 -2.98 -1.76 -14.01
N LEU A 208 -3.25 -2.53 -12.96
CA LEU A 208 -4.21 -3.65 -12.98
C LEU A 208 -5.62 -3.14 -13.28
N HIS A 209 -6.01 -2.04 -12.64
CA HIS A 209 -7.31 -1.41 -12.81
C HIS A 209 -7.47 -0.76 -14.20
N ALA A 210 -6.38 -0.24 -14.75
CA ALA A 210 -6.36 0.30 -16.12
C ALA A 210 -6.49 -0.80 -17.17
N LEU A 211 -5.83 -1.94 -16.95
CA LEU A 211 -5.89 -3.09 -17.86
C LEU A 211 -7.28 -3.74 -17.84
N SER A 212 -7.85 -3.98 -16.67
CA SER A 212 -9.19 -4.56 -16.51
C SER A 212 -10.28 -3.65 -17.09
N ALA A 213 -10.10 -2.33 -17.03
CA ALA A 213 -11.04 -1.35 -17.58
C ALA A 213 -11.22 -1.48 -19.13
N LEU A 214 -10.23 -2.01 -19.85
CA LEU A 214 -10.35 -2.24 -21.28
C LEU A 214 -11.52 -3.13 -21.67
N VAL A 215 -11.97 -4.02 -20.77
CA VAL A 215 -13.12 -4.89 -21.04
C VAL A 215 -14.40 -4.11 -21.32
N VAL A 216 -14.55 -2.91 -20.77
CA VAL A 216 -15.74 -2.06 -20.97
C VAL A 216 -15.91 -1.70 -22.44
N VAL A 217 -14.82 -1.59 -23.23
CA VAL A 217 -14.85 -1.34 -24.68
C VAL A 217 -15.65 -2.40 -25.41
N LEU A 218 -15.62 -3.67 -24.96
CA LEU A 218 -16.37 -4.78 -25.56
C LEU A 218 -17.90 -4.57 -25.43
N PHE A 219 -18.33 -3.85 -24.41
CA PHE A 219 -19.74 -3.59 -24.12
C PHE A 219 -20.29 -2.32 -24.79
N LEU A 220 -19.46 -1.55 -25.51
CA LEU A 220 -19.92 -0.39 -26.27
C LEU A 220 -20.91 -0.83 -27.36
N PRO A 221 -22.06 -0.12 -27.54
CA PRO A 221 -23.09 -0.48 -28.53
C PRO A 221 -22.72 0.03 -29.94
N VAL A 222 -21.52 -0.30 -30.40
CA VAL A 222 -20.96 0.11 -31.68
C VAL A 222 -20.32 -1.08 -32.42
N ARG A 223 -20.05 -0.94 -33.74
CA ARG A 223 -19.40 -1.95 -34.55
C ARG A 223 -17.94 -2.17 -34.14
N TRP A 224 -17.40 -3.35 -34.39
CA TRP A 224 -16.04 -3.74 -34.04
C TRP A 224 -14.94 -2.73 -34.43
N PRO A 225 -14.90 -2.18 -35.66
CA PRO A 225 -13.88 -1.19 -36.01
C PRO A 225 -13.91 0.05 -35.11
N VAL A 226 -15.13 0.49 -34.70
CA VAL A 226 -15.29 1.61 -33.81
C VAL A 226 -14.85 1.24 -32.39
N LYS A 227 -15.13 0.00 -31.91
CA LYS A 227 -14.63 -0.49 -30.62
C LYS A 227 -13.11 -0.46 -30.57
N LEU A 228 -12.45 -0.97 -31.60
CA LEU A 228 -10.99 -0.97 -31.71
C LEU A 228 -10.42 0.46 -31.67
N ARG A 229 -11.03 1.37 -32.45
CA ARG A 229 -10.65 2.78 -32.42
C ARG A 229 -10.83 3.40 -31.04
N ARG A 230 -11.96 3.16 -30.34
CA ARG A 230 -12.22 3.65 -28.98
C ARG A 230 -11.21 3.08 -27.96
N GLY A 231 -10.88 1.80 -28.08
CA GLY A 231 -9.83 1.17 -27.29
C GLY A 231 -8.46 1.79 -27.52
N ALA A 232 -8.12 2.09 -28.80
CA ALA A 232 -6.87 2.77 -29.13
C ALA A 232 -6.82 4.21 -28.59
N GLU A 233 -7.91 4.99 -28.73
CA GLU A 233 -8.01 6.34 -28.16
C GLU A 233 -7.81 6.33 -26.62
N PHE A 234 -8.42 5.38 -25.93
CA PHE A 234 -8.22 5.17 -24.50
C PHE A 234 -6.76 4.81 -24.19
N GLY A 235 -6.18 3.82 -24.89
CA GLY A 235 -4.81 3.35 -24.64
C GLY A 235 -3.76 4.41 -24.91
N ILE A 236 -3.90 5.20 -25.98
CA ILE A 236 -2.99 6.31 -26.31
C ILE A 236 -3.04 7.39 -25.23
N ALA A 237 -4.25 7.78 -24.80
CA ALA A 237 -4.40 8.78 -23.74
C ALA A 237 -3.82 8.29 -22.40
N LEU A 238 -4.01 7.00 -22.06
CA LEU A 238 -3.42 6.37 -20.88
C LEU A 238 -1.90 6.39 -20.96
N ALA A 239 -1.31 5.94 -22.06
CA ALA A 239 0.14 5.92 -22.23
C ALA A 239 0.75 7.34 -22.19
N ALA A 240 0.10 8.31 -22.86
CA ALA A 240 0.57 9.69 -22.90
C ALA A 240 0.55 10.35 -21.50
N SER A 241 -0.55 10.18 -20.75
CA SER A 241 -0.67 10.76 -19.41
C SER A 241 0.23 10.05 -18.39
N PHE A 242 0.36 8.72 -18.47
CA PHE A 242 1.35 7.97 -17.70
C PHE A 242 2.76 8.52 -17.93
N ALA A 243 3.16 8.64 -19.20
CA ALA A 243 4.47 9.17 -19.57
C ALA A 243 4.66 10.61 -19.05
N ALA A 244 3.68 11.48 -19.23
CA ALA A 244 3.77 12.88 -18.81
C ALA A 244 4.02 13.04 -17.30
N VAL A 245 3.37 12.22 -16.47
CA VAL A 245 3.52 12.25 -15.01
C VAL A 245 4.77 11.51 -14.54
N CYS A 246 5.12 10.39 -15.19
CA CYS A 246 6.25 9.55 -14.77
C CYS A 246 7.59 10.11 -15.23
N LEU A 247 7.66 10.68 -16.44
CA LEU A 247 8.88 11.03 -17.14
C LEU A 247 9.84 11.94 -16.37
N PRO A 248 9.40 13.02 -15.67
CA PRO A 248 10.31 13.88 -14.94
C PRO A 248 11.11 13.17 -13.85
N TRP A 249 10.48 12.20 -13.17
CA TRP A 249 11.14 11.37 -12.15
C TRP A 249 11.95 10.24 -12.80
N SER A 250 11.41 9.59 -13.81
CA SER A 250 12.05 8.50 -14.54
C SER A 250 13.39 8.91 -15.20
N ILE A 251 13.49 10.13 -15.73
CA ILE A 251 14.74 10.64 -16.29
C ILE A 251 15.83 10.72 -15.22
N ARG A 252 15.49 11.13 -14.00
CA ARG A 252 16.44 11.15 -12.89
C ARG A 252 16.87 9.74 -12.49
N LEU A 253 15.92 8.83 -12.36
CA LEU A 253 16.20 7.44 -12.03
C LEU A 253 17.10 6.78 -13.08
N GLU A 254 16.82 7.02 -14.37
CA GLU A 254 17.63 6.52 -15.47
C GLU A 254 19.07 7.08 -15.37
N HIS A 255 19.22 8.39 -15.13
CA HIS A 255 20.54 9.02 -15.00
C HIS A 255 21.37 8.44 -13.87
N TYR A 256 20.75 8.16 -12.69
CA TYR A 256 21.50 7.72 -11.51
C TYR A 256 21.66 6.20 -11.40
N PHE A 257 20.73 5.43 -11.99
CA PHE A 257 20.64 3.98 -11.80
C PHE A 257 20.57 3.18 -13.09
N GLY A 258 20.45 3.81 -14.26
CA GLY A 258 20.25 3.11 -15.54
C GLY A 258 18.91 2.35 -15.59
N ASN A 259 17.92 2.80 -14.84
CA ASN A 259 16.60 2.19 -14.75
C ASN A 259 15.55 3.27 -14.51
N PRO A 260 14.69 3.62 -15.49
CA PRO A 260 13.71 4.71 -15.35
C PRO A 260 12.59 4.41 -14.35
N PHE A 261 12.50 3.17 -13.86
CA PHE A 261 11.52 2.72 -12.88
C PHE A 261 12.17 2.21 -11.60
N PHE A 262 13.45 2.54 -11.38
CA PHE A 262 14.20 2.06 -10.22
C PHE A 262 13.44 2.29 -8.90
N PRO A 263 13.41 1.32 -7.98
CA PRO A 263 14.01 -0.03 -8.02
C PRO A 263 13.11 -1.09 -8.70
N LEU A 264 11.93 -0.70 -9.20
CA LEU A 264 11.02 -1.58 -9.90
C LEU A 264 11.66 -2.05 -11.23
N LEU A 265 11.15 -3.16 -11.76
CA LEU A 265 11.59 -3.76 -13.02
C LEU A 265 13.11 -4.05 -13.10
N ASN A 266 13.80 -4.16 -11.96
CA ASN A 266 15.24 -4.38 -11.98
C ASN A 266 15.66 -5.74 -12.54
N GLY A 267 14.75 -6.69 -12.66
CA GLY A 267 14.95 -7.92 -13.43
C GLY A 267 15.19 -7.67 -14.92
N VAL A 268 14.67 -6.54 -15.47
CA VAL A 268 14.83 -6.11 -16.85
C VAL A 268 16.06 -5.21 -17.01
N PHE A 269 16.13 -4.12 -16.22
CA PHE A 269 17.15 -3.07 -16.36
C PHE A 269 18.49 -3.43 -15.73
N ARG A 270 18.52 -4.33 -14.73
CA ARG A 270 19.72 -4.86 -14.07
C ARG A 270 20.64 -3.80 -13.46
N SER A 271 20.07 -2.76 -12.85
CA SER A 271 20.84 -1.78 -12.08
C SER A 271 21.65 -2.48 -10.99
N PRO A 272 22.97 -2.27 -10.91
CA PRO A 272 23.82 -3.01 -9.96
C PRO A 272 23.60 -2.62 -8.50
N GLN A 273 22.90 -1.51 -8.25
CA GLN A 273 22.59 -0.99 -6.90
C GLN A 273 21.42 -1.71 -6.23
N PHE A 274 20.69 -2.55 -6.96
CA PHE A 274 19.49 -3.22 -6.45
C PHE A 274 19.41 -4.65 -7.01
N PRO A 275 18.76 -5.60 -6.30
CA PRO A 275 18.61 -6.97 -6.78
C PRO A 275 17.91 -7.06 -8.12
N VAL A 276 18.32 -8.01 -8.95
CA VAL A 276 17.71 -8.30 -10.27
C VAL A 276 16.38 -9.05 -10.18
N THR A 277 15.92 -9.40 -8.98
CA THR A 277 14.66 -10.08 -8.75
C THR A 277 13.49 -9.08 -8.82
N PRO A 278 12.29 -9.50 -9.27
CA PRO A 278 11.11 -8.64 -9.24
C PRO A 278 10.80 -8.18 -7.82
N MET A 279 10.57 -6.88 -7.67
CA MET A 279 10.06 -6.34 -6.41
C MET A 279 8.54 -6.51 -6.40
N MET A 280 8.08 -7.56 -5.75
CA MET A 280 6.65 -7.88 -5.61
C MET A 280 6.34 -8.13 -4.13
N ASP A 281 5.17 -7.64 -3.69
CA ASP A 281 4.67 -7.98 -2.36
C ASP A 281 3.91 -9.30 -2.42
N HIS A 282 4.55 -10.37 -1.99
CA HIS A 282 3.99 -11.71 -1.98
C HIS A 282 3.25 -12.07 -0.68
N ARG A 283 3.24 -11.19 0.32
CA ARG A 283 2.73 -11.48 1.67
C ARG A 283 1.27 -11.90 1.70
N PHE A 284 0.46 -11.36 0.77
CA PHE A 284 -0.98 -11.55 0.73
C PHE A 284 -1.44 -12.39 -0.47
N MET A 285 -0.52 -12.88 -1.29
CA MET A 285 -0.87 -13.75 -2.41
C MET A 285 -1.39 -15.11 -1.91
N PRO A 286 -2.39 -15.70 -2.56
CA PRO A 286 -2.86 -17.04 -2.21
C PRO A 286 -1.83 -18.11 -2.60
N ASP A 287 -1.62 -19.09 -1.72
CA ASP A 287 -0.63 -20.16 -1.92
C ASP A 287 -1.06 -21.24 -2.92
N SER A 288 -2.35 -21.26 -3.28
CA SER A 288 -2.93 -22.26 -4.18
C SER A 288 -4.19 -21.74 -4.86
N LEU A 289 -4.62 -22.42 -5.94
CA LEU A 289 -5.88 -22.11 -6.59
C LEU A 289 -7.08 -22.27 -5.62
N ALA A 290 -7.05 -23.26 -4.74
CA ALA A 290 -8.09 -23.43 -3.73
C ALA A 290 -8.14 -22.25 -2.76
N ALA A 291 -6.99 -21.75 -2.30
CA ALA A 291 -6.90 -20.55 -1.48
C ALA A 291 -7.40 -19.30 -2.24
N ALA A 292 -7.07 -19.16 -3.53
CA ALA A 292 -7.55 -18.07 -4.36
C ALA A 292 -9.08 -18.08 -4.52
N LEU A 293 -9.68 -19.26 -4.75
CA LEU A 293 -11.14 -19.41 -4.83
C LEU A 293 -11.83 -19.20 -3.47
N TRP A 294 -11.16 -19.57 -2.37
CA TRP A 294 -11.67 -19.35 -1.02
C TRP A 294 -11.49 -17.92 -0.51
N ARG A 295 -10.66 -17.10 -1.17
CA ARG A 295 -10.32 -15.74 -0.73
C ARG A 295 -11.51 -14.86 -0.35
N PRO A 296 -12.63 -14.80 -1.10
CA PRO A 296 -13.78 -13.97 -0.70
C PRO A 296 -14.37 -14.35 0.67
N PHE A 297 -14.30 -15.61 1.05
CA PHE A 297 -14.76 -16.10 2.35
C PHE A 297 -13.69 -15.92 3.44
N ALA A 298 -12.42 -16.08 3.09
CA ALA A 298 -11.30 -15.83 4.02
C ALA A 298 -11.27 -14.38 4.48
N LEU A 299 -11.50 -13.42 3.57
CA LEU A 299 -11.61 -12.00 3.89
C LEU A 299 -12.79 -11.68 4.83
N ALA A 300 -13.81 -12.52 4.87
CA ALA A 300 -14.94 -12.33 5.78
C ALA A 300 -14.66 -12.78 7.22
N LEU A 301 -13.52 -13.42 7.49
CA LEU A 301 -13.20 -13.94 8.82
C LEU A 301 -12.60 -12.84 9.70
N PRO A 302 -13.10 -12.64 10.94
CA PRO A 302 -12.59 -11.63 11.84
C PRO A 302 -11.17 -11.97 12.32
N LEU A 303 -10.43 -10.93 12.72
CA LEU A 303 -9.08 -11.02 13.32
C LEU A 303 -8.03 -11.73 12.44
N ARG A 304 -8.23 -11.76 11.12
CA ARG A 304 -7.27 -12.29 10.16
C ARG A 304 -6.66 -11.19 9.29
N MET A 305 -5.36 -11.28 9.08
CA MET A 305 -4.57 -10.42 8.20
C MET A 305 -4.45 -11.09 6.82
N GLU A 306 -5.57 -11.15 6.08
CA GLU A 306 -5.61 -11.86 4.79
C GLU A 306 -5.16 -11.00 3.62
N ASP A 307 -5.41 -9.70 3.68
CA ASP A 307 -5.13 -8.75 2.60
C ASP A 307 -4.52 -7.42 3.08
N ASP A 308 -4.25 -7.29 4.36
CA ASP A 308 -3.58 -6.12 4.95
C ASP A 308 -2.68 -6.57 6.10
N GLU A 309 -1.76 -5.71 6.51
CA GLU A 309 -0.92 -5.87 7.70
C GLU A 309 -1.72 -5.86 9.00
N LEU A 310 -2.96 -5.39 8.94
CA LEU A 310 -3.91 -5.35 10.04
C LEU A 310 -5.14 -6.20 9.74
N ALA A 311 -5.83 -6.66 10.77
CA ALA A 311 -7.09 -7.36 10.57
C ALA A 311 -8.14 -6.42 9.97
N SER A 312 -8.63 -6.77 8.79
CA SER A 312 -9.54 -5.95 7.97
C SER A 312 -10.69 -6.79 7.40
N PRO A 313 -11.56 -7.39 8.26
CA PRO A 313 -12.59 -8.31 7.81
C PRO A 313 -13.63 -7.63 6.92
N ASP A 314 -13.91 -8.25 5.76
CA ASP A 314 -14.81 -7.71 4.74
C ASP A 314 -15.75 -8.78 4.17
N LEU A 315 -16.99 -8.77 4.61
CA LEU A 315 -18.07 -9.68 4.15
C LEU A 315 -18.51 -9.39 2.71
N ARG A 316 -18.24 -8.22 2.18
CA ARG A 316 -18.84 -7.74 0.92
C ARG A 316 -18.45 -8.60 -0.27
N TYR A 317 -17.20 -9.12 -0.30
CA TYR A 317 -16.72 -9.97 -1.38
C TYR A 317 -17.40 -11.35 -1.40
N ALA A 318 -17.61 -11.99 -0.25
CA ALA A 318 -18.33 -13.23 -0.14
C ALA A 318 -19.80 -13.09 -0.60
N LEU A 319 -20.44 -11.99 -0.18
CA LEU A 319 -21.82 -11.68 -0.56
C LEU A 319 -21.95 -11.34 -2.05
N LEU A 320 -20.99 -10.62 -2.60
CA LEU A 320 -20.94 -10.34 -4.04
C LEU A 320 -20.85 -11.63 -4.84
N LEU A 321 -19.98 -12.57 -4.43
CA LEU A 321 -19.84 -13.87 -5.08
C LEU A 321 -21.14 -14.70 -5.00
N VAL A 322 -21.78 -14.74 -3.83
CA VAL A 322 -23.06 -15.45 -3.63
C VAL A 322 -24.16 -14.80 -4.47
N ALA A 323 -24.29 -13.47 -4.47
CA ALA A 323 -25.29 -12.78 -5.26
C ALA A 323 -25.09 -12.99 -6.77
N ALA A 324 -23.83 -12.98 -7.23
CA ALA A 324 -23.49 -13.28 -8.63
C ALA A 324 -23.84 -14.72 -9.02
N ALA A 325 -23.53 -15.70 -8.15
CA ALA A 325 -23.87 -17.10 -8.37
C ALA A 325 -25.39 -17.32 -8.42
N LEU A 326 -26.14 -16.72 -7.50
CA LEU A 326 -27.61 -16.78 -7.50
C LEU A 326 -28.21 -16.14 -8.76
N MET A 327 -27.65 -15.02 -9.21
CA MET A 327 -28.08 -14.36 -10.45
C MET A 327 -27.82 -15.24 -11.67
N LEU A 328 -26.67 -15.89 -11.73
CA LEU A 328 -26.30 -16.81 -12.81
C LEU A 328 -27.23 -18.03 -12.82
N LEU A 329 -27.48 -18.66 -11.66
CA LEU A 329 -28.41 -19.79 -11.53
C LEU A 329 -29.82 -19.41 -11.94
N TRP A 330 -30.30 -18.25 -11.51
CA TRP A 330 -31.62 -17.74 -11.90
C TRP A 330 -31.71 -17.48 -13.41
N TRP A 331 -30.64 -16.93 -14.05
CA TRP A 331 -30.56 -16.71 -15.49
C TRP A 331 -30.56 -18.03 -16.26
N LEU A 332 -29.77 -19.04 -15.82
CA LEU A 332 -29.74 -20.37 -16.40
C LEU A 332 -31.10 -21.04 -16.30
N TRP A 333 -31.72 -21.04 -15.11
CA TRP A 333 -33.04 -21.58 -14.89
C TRP A 333 -34.11 -20.97 -15.80
N ARG A 334 -34.10 -19.63 -15.97
CA ARG A 334 -35.00 -18.99 -16.91
C ARG A 334 -34.73 -19.35 -18.36
N ARG A 335 -33.47 -19.49 -18.76
CA ARG A 335 -33.12 -19.92 -20.11
C ARG A 335 -33.58 -21.32 -20.40
N PHE A 336 -33.41 -22.30 -19.48
CA PHE A 336 -33.91 -23.66 -19.63
C PHE A 336 -35.44 -23.73 -19.70
N ARG A 337 -36.16 -22.91 -18.92
CA ARG A 337 -37.63 -22.90 -18.97
C ARG A 337 -38.20 -22.21 -20.23
N ARG A 338 -37.51 -21.24 -20.80
CA ARG A 338 -37.95 -20.48 -21.99
C ARG A 338 -37.85 -21.29 -23.30
N ASN A 339 -36.98 -22.26 -23.37
CA ASN A 339 -36.82 -23.09 -24.56
C ASN A 339 -38.09 -23.91 -24.94
N ALA A 340 -39.16 -23.76 -24.15
CA ALA A 340 -40.41 -24.52 -24.38
C ALA A 340 -41.53 -23.71 -25.07
N VAL A 341 -41.63 -22.37 -25.03
CA VAL A 341 -42.93 -21.75 -25.47
C VAL A 341 -42.86 -20.29 -25.95
N GLU A 342 -41.76 -19.50 -26.00
CA GLU A 342 -41.90 -18.10 -26.36
C GLU A 342 -40.94 -17.55 -27.44
N PRO A 343 -41.39 -16.61 -28.33
CA PRO A 343 -40.60 -15.98 -29.35
C PRO A 343 -39.47 -15.10 -28.71
N GLU A 344 -38.35 -14.98 -29.42
CA GLU A 344 -37.17 -14.21 -28.99
C GLU A 344 -37.57 -12.79 -28.50
N PRO A 345 -37.27 -12.42 -27.25
CA PRO A 345 -37.43 -11.04 -26.83
C PRO A 345 -36.46 -10.15 -27.62
N SER A 346 -36.89 -8.91 -27.91
CA SER A 346 -36.11 -7.92 -28.62
C SER A 346 -34.64 -7.94 -28.18
N ARG A 347 -33.70 -7.90 -29.15
CA ARG A 347 -32.24 -7.95 -28.96
C ARG A 347 -31.65 -6.81 -28.12
N ASP A 348 -32.46 -5.85 -27.67
CA ASP A 348 -32.00 -4.70 -26.90
C ASP A 348 -31.92 -5.03 -25.39
N VAL A 349 -30.72 -5.40 -24.96
CA VAL A 349 -30.40 -5.50 -23.53
C VAL A 349 -30.51 -4.11 -22.90
N PRO A 350 -31.29 -3.95 -21.80
CA PRO A 350 -31.40 -2.66 -21.10
C PRO A 350 -30.02 -2.10 -20.77
N ARG A 351 -29.86 -0.79 -20.91
CA ARG A 351 -28.58 -0.13 -20.75
C ARG A 351 -27.93 -0.38 -19.38
N ALA A 352 -28.72 -0.29 -18.30
CA ALA A 352 -28.25 -0.56 -16.93
C ALA A 352 -27.70 -1.98 -16.80
N ASP A 353 -28.29 -2.96 -17.49
CA ASP A 353 -27.82 -4.35 -17.48
C ASP A 353 -26.49 -4.52 -18.21
N ARG A 354 -26.35 -3.83 -19.33
CA ARG A 354 -25.10 -3.82 -20.10
C ARG A 354 -23.98 -3.15 -19.31
N ALA A 355 -24.27 -2.05 -18.63
CA ALA A 355 -23.34 -1.33 -17.77
C ALA A 355 -22.94 -2.18 -16.54
N LEU A 356 -23.91 -2.82 -15.89
CA LEU A 356 -23.65 -3.73 -14.77
C LEU A 356 -22.83 -4.96 -15.20
N ALA A 357 -23.12 -5.54 -16.36
CA ALA A 357 -22.36 -6.66 -16.91
C ALA A 357 -20.90 -6.24 -17.24
N ALA A 358 -20.71 -5.07 -17.85
CA ALA A 358 -19.39 -4.54 -18.13
C ALA A 358 -18.57 -4.33 -16.84
N LEU A 359 -19.21 -3.73 -15.83
CA LEU A 359 -18.60 -3.49 -14.53
C LEU A 359 -18.27 -4.81 -13.81
N GLY A 360 -19.17 -5.79 -13.85
CA GLY A 360 -18.97 -7.12 -13.25
C GLY A 360 -17.86 -7.92 -13.93
N CYS A 361 -17.82 -7.93 -15.27
CA CYS A 361 -16.73 -8.58 -16.01
C CYS A 361 -15.37 -7.92 -15.72
N GLY A 362 -15.32 -6.59 -15.70
CA GLY A 362 -14.10 -5.88 -15.38
C GLY A 362 -13.64 -6.13 -13.96
N PHE A 363 -14.54 -6.14 -13.00
CA PHE A 363 -14.24 -6.49 -11.62
C PHE A 363 -13.68 -7.93 -11.49
N ALA A 364 -14.26 -8.90 -12.19
CA ALA A 364 -13.77 -10.28 -12.14
C ALA A 364 -12.35 -10.43 -12.71
N ILE A 365 -12.04 -9.70 -13.80
CA ILE A 365 -10.69 -9.66 -14.37
C ILE A 365 -9.74 -8.99 -13.37
N ASP A 366 -10.13 -7.85 -12.82
CA ASP A 366 -9.32 -7.10 -11.85
C ASP A 366 -9.03 -7.90 -10.59
N TRP A 367 -10.03 -8.58 -10.04
CA TRP A 367 -9.88 -9.50 -8.91
C TRP A 367 -8.82 -10.57 -9.17
N THR A 368 -8.85 -11.17 -10.37
CA THR A 368 -7.88 -12.19 -10.75
C THR A 368 -6.47 -11.62 -10.87
N LEU A 369 -6.34 -10.45 -11.50
CA LEU A 369 -5.06 -9.75 -11.64
C LEU A 369 -4.50 -9.33 -10.28
N TRP A 370 -5.34 -8.78 -9.41
CA TRP A 370 -4.96 -8.37 -8.06
C TRP A 370 -4.45 -9.54 -7.22
N LEU A 371 -5.17 -10.68 -7.19
CA LEU A 371 -4.73 -11.86 -6.45
C LEU A 371 -3.42 -12.44 -6.99
N SER A 372 -3.18 -12.35 -8.30
CA SER A 372 -1.95 -12.85 -8.92
C SER A 372 -0.77 -11.89 -8.79
N ALA A 373 -1.00 -10.61 -8.49
CA ALA A 373 0.04 -9.60 -8.41
C ALA A 373 0.48 -9.29 -6.97
N SER A 374 -0.43 -9.24 -6.00
CA SER A 374 -0.07 -8.93 -4.61
C SER A 374 -1.08 -9.44 -3.58
N GLY A 375 -2.39 -9.45 -3.89
CA GLY A 375 -3.45 -9.73 -2.94
C GLY A 375 -3.58 -8.72 -1.79
N ASN A 376 -2.89 -7.56 -1.87
CA ASN A 376 -2.92 -6.51 -0.85
C ASN A 376 -4.18 -5.64 -1.04
N GLY A 377 -5.03 -5.58 -0.01
CA GLY A 377 -6.32 -4.89 -0.04
C GLY A 377 -6.22 -3.37 -0.19
N ARG A 378 -5.13 -2.76 0.28
CA ARG A 378 -4.85 -1.33 0.08
C ARG A 378 -4.80 -1.00 -1.42
N TYR A 379 -4.26 -1.88 -2.24
CA TYR A 379 -4.17 -1.69 -3.69
C TYR A 379 -5.49 -1.97 -4.42
N PHE A 380 -6.53 -2.40 -3.69
CA PHE A 380 -7.83 -2.79 -4.23
C PHE A 380 -8.97 -1.84 -3.84
N ILE A 381 -8.70 -0.71 -3.17
CA ILE A 381 -9.72 0.24 -2.66
C ILE A 381 -10.70 0.70 -3.75
N ALA A 382 -10.21 1.04 -4.95
CA ALA A 382 -11.06 1.44 -6.06
C ALA A 382 -12.08 0.35 -6.42
N MET A 383 -11.62 -0.91 -6.49
CA MET A 383 -12.46 -2.06 -6.81
C MET A 383 -13.37 -2.46 -5.64
N ALA A 384 -12.95 -2.21 -4.39
CA ALA A 384 -13.82 -2.39 -3.23
C ALA A 384 -15.04 -1.45 -3.27
N CYS A 385 -14.86 -0.22 -3.76
CA CYS A 385 -15.97 0.70 -4.01
C CYS A 385 -16.87 0.23 -5.17
N ILE A 386 -16.26 -0.26 -6.25
CA ILE A 386 -16.98 -0.85 -7.39
C ILE A 386 -17.74 -2.11 -6.98
N ALA A 387 -17.14 -2.98 -6.16
CA ALA A 387 -17.79 -4.18 -5.61
C ALA A 387 -19.06 -3.82 -4.82
N ALA A 388 -19.02 -2.74 -4.04
CA ALA A 388 -20.19 -2.25 -3.32
C ALA A 388 -21.32 -1.84 -4.27
N VAL A 389 -21.00 -1.14 -5.35
CA VAL A 389 -21.97 -0.75 -6.38
C VAL A 389 -22.58 -1.98 -7.06
N ILE A 390 -21.76 -2.95 -7.49
CA ILE A 390 -22.22 -4.20 -8.10
C ILE A 390 -23.09 -4.98 -7.12
N GLY A 391 -22.64 -5.16 -5.88
CA GLY A 391 -23.34 -5.95 -4.86
C GLY A 391 -24.74 -5.43 -4.58
N VAL A 392 -24.89 -4.13 -4.38
CA VAL A 392 -26.20 -3.50 -4.19
C VAL A 392 -27.08 -3.68 -5.43
N ALA A 393 -26.56 -3.46 -6.63
CA ALA A 393 -27.31 -3.63 -7.87
C ALA A 393 -27.80 -5.08 -8.06
N LEU A 394 -26.97 -6.08 -7.74
CA LEU A 394 -27.34 -7.51 -7.80
C LEU A 394 -28.42 -7.88 -6.77
N VAL A 395 -28.30 -7.41 -5.52
CA VAL A 395 -29.32 -7.65 -4.48
C VAL A 395 -30.67 -7.08 -4.90
N PHE A 396 -30.71 -5.86 -5.41
CA PHE A 396 -31.95 -5.28 -5.90
C PHE A 396 -32.51 -6.04 -7.10
N ARG A 397 -31.69 -6.56 -7.98
CA ARG A 397 -32.14 -7.41 -9.09
C ARG A 397 -32.76 -8.72 -8.63
N LEU A 398 -32.11 -9.40 -7.70
CA LEU A 398 -32.57 -10.67 -7.14
C LEU A 398 -33.92 -10.53 -6.43
N PHE A 399 -34.10 -9.42 -5.72
CA PHE A 399 -35.30 -9.17 -4.91
C PHE A 399 -36.23 -8.11 -5.47
N ALA A 400 -36.16 -7.80 -6.78
CA ALA A 400 -36.98 -6.76 -7.41
C ALA A 400 -38.50 -6.90 -7.16
N ALA A 401 -39.00 -8.13 -7.12
CA ALA A 401 -40.41 -8.44 -6.84
C ALA A 401 -40.78 -8.39 -5.34
N ARG A 402 -39.80 -8.28 -4.44
CA ARG A 402 -39.97 -8.37 -2.98
C ARG A 402 -39.20 -7.28 -2.25
N PRO A 403 -39.63 -5.99 -2.36
CA PRO A 403 -38.85 -4.84 -1.85
C PRO A 403 -38.60 -4.89 -0.34
N LYS A 404 -39.52 -5.43 0.46
CA LYS A 404 -39.33 -5.61 1.91
C LYS A 404 -38.19 -6.60 2.19
N LEU A 405 -38.16 -7.73 1.48
CA LEU A 405 -37.08 -8.73 1.62
C LEU A 405 -35.74 -8.14 1.19
N CYS A 406 -35.72 -7.37 0.09
CA CYS A 406 -34.52 -6.64 -0.33
C CYS A 406 -33.98 -5.72 0.78
N ALA A 407 -34.85 -4.93 1.40
CA ALA A 407 -34.48 -4.07 2.51
C ALA A 407 -33.94 -4.83 3.72
N TYR A 408 -34.57 -5.95 4.08
CA TYR A 408 -34.08 -6.83 5.17
C TYR A 408 -32.72 -7.42 4.87
N VAL A 409 -32.49 -7.92 3.65
CA VAL A 409 -31.18 -8.47 3.25
C VAL A 409 -30.09 -7.39 3.34
N ILE A 410 -30.34 -6.21 2.78
CA ILE A 410 -29.38 -5.09 2.85
C ILE A 410 -29.10 -4.68 4.29
N ALA A 411 -30.14 -4.52 5.12
CA ALA A 411 -29.97 -4.14 6.52
C ALA A 411 -29.18 -5.20 7.32
N SER A 412 -29.52 -6.48 7.12
CA SER A 412 -28.82 -7.59 7.82
C SER A 412 -27.34 -7.66 7.47
N VAL A 413 -27.03 -7.54 6.17
CA VAL A 413 -25.64 -7.53 5.70
C VAL A 413 -24.87 -6.32 6.21
N PHE A 414 -25.52 -5.17 6.18
CA PHE A 414 -24.93 -3.93 6.71
C PHE A 414 -24.64 -4.04 8.20
N SER A 415 -25.59 -4.59 8.98
CA SER A 415 -25.40 -4.80 10.41
C SER A 415 -24.29 -5.80 10.70
N ALA A 416 -24.20 -6.88 9.94
CA ALA A 416 -23.13 -7.87 10.08
C ALA A 416 -21.75 -7.24 9.77
N GLN A 417 -21.63 -6.47 8.70
CA GLN A 417 -20.38 -5.78 8.37
C GLN A 417 -20.03 -4.71 9.42
N ALA A 418 -21.02 -3.94 9.89
CA ALA A 418 -20.80 -2.96 10.96
C ALA A 418 -20.33 -3.62 12.27
N LEU A 419 -20.86 -4.78 12.61
CA LEU A 419 -20.39 -5.57 13.75
C LEU A 419 -18.94 -6.01 13.57
N GLN A 420 -18.56 -6.46 12.37
CA GLN A 420 -17.17 -6.81 12.08
C GLN A 420 -16.23 -5.60 12.13
N LEU A 421 -16.65 -4.44 11.63
CA LEU A 421 -15.89 -3.20 11.75
C LEU A 421 -15.64 -2.83 13.22
N TYR A 422 -16.63 -3.06 14.09
CA TYR A 422 -16.52 -2.74 15.50
C TYR A 422 -15.66 -3.75 16.27
N SER A 423 -15.80 -5.06 16.02
CA SER A 423 -15.23 -6.10 16.87
C SER A 423 -14.02 -6.83 16.24
N GLY A 424 -13.85 -6.76 14.92
CA GLY A 424 -12.87 -7.56 14.19
C GLY A 424 -11.83 -6.76 13.43
N THR A 425 -11.96 -5.44 13.36
CA THR A 425 -11.02 -4.56 12.61
C THR A 425 -9.95 -4.02 13.54
N GLN A 426 -8.73 -4.03 13.07
CA GLN A 426 -7.61 -3.30 13.67
C GLN A 426 -7.35 -2.03 12.85
N TYR A 427 -7.04 -0.94 13.55
CA TYR A 427 -6.76 0.34 12.93
C TYR A 427 -5.27 0.68 12.99
N HIS A 428 -4.77 1.42 12.00
CA HIS A 428 -3.42 1.98 12.03
C HIS A 428 -3.21 2.83 13.28
N PHE A 429 -1.95 3.03 13.62
CA PHE A 429 -1.64 3.87 14.76
C PHE A 429 -2.06 5.32 14.50
N HIS A 430 -2.91 5.85 15.38
CA HIS A 430 -3.36 7.23 15.38
C HIS A 430 -3.05 7.89 16.72
N ALA A 431 -2.59 9.13 16.66
CA ALA A 431 -2.37 9.95 17.85
C ALA A 431 -3.58 10.85 18.12
N PRO A 432 -3.89 11.18 19.38
CA PRO A 432 -4.93 12.14 19.71
C PRO A 432 -4.67 13.52 19.07
N TRP A 433 -5.73 14.20 18.66
CA TRP A 433 -5.62 15.55 18.15
C TRP A 433 -5.06 16.52 19.18
N LYS A 434 -4.08 17.32 18.74
CA LYS A 434 -3.53 18.45 19.49
C LYS A 434 -3.49 19.64 18.55
N ASN A 435 -3.64 20.85 19.10
CA ASN A 435 -3.52 22.09 18.31
C ASN A 435 -2.04 22.40 18.02
N ARG A 436 -1.39 21.53 17.25
CA ARG A 436 0.01 21.58 16.88
C ARG A 436 0.17 21.17 15.41
N PRO A 437 1.28 21.51 14.75
CA PRO A 437 1.62 21.00 13.42
C PRO A 437 1.60 19.47 13.37
N TRP A 438 1.54 18.91 12.16
CA TRP A 438 1.56 17.44 11.97
C TRP A 438 2.79 16.81 12.63
N PHE A 439 3.95 17.38 12.36
CA PHE A 439 5.21 17.06 13.03
C PHE A 439 5.67 18.26 13.84
N ASP A 440 5.72 18.12 15.16
CA ASP A 440 6.21 19.13 16.09
C ASP A 440 7.60 18.68 16.56
N ILE A 441 8.62 19.12 15.79
CA ILE A 441 10.00 18.68 15.93
C ILE A 441 10.86 19.87 16.36
N SER A 442 11.59 19.69 17.47
CA SER A 442 12.58 20.65 17.96
C SER A 442 13.99 20.12 17.71
N VAL A 443 14.70 20.79 16.81
CA VAL A 443 16.06 20.45 16.41
C VAL A 443 17.05 21.44 17.06
N PRO A 444 18.16 20.96 17.63
CA PRO A 444 19.25 21.84 18.10
C PRO A 444 19.76 22.74 16.98
N LYS A 445 20.05 24.01 17.30
CA LYS A 445 20.47 25.01 16.29
C LYS A 445 21.63 24.54 15.41
N LYS A 446 22.59 23.84 16.00
CA LYS A 446 23.74 23.29 15.25
C LYS A 446 23.27 22.33 14.15
N LEU A 447 22.45 21.35 14.48
CA LEU A 447 21.94 20.36 13.51
C LEU A 447 20.99 20.96 12.47
N ALA A 448 20.34 22.08 12.80
CA ALA A 448 19.47 22.80 11.87
C ALA A 448 20.24 23.71 10.90
N SER A 449 21.48 24.10 11.20
CA SER A 449 22.25 25.04 10.41
C SER A 449 23.48 24.47 9.72
N GLU A 450 24.13 23.47 10.32
CA GLU A 450 25.33 22.84 9.80
C GLU A 450 24.99 21.55 9.06
N PRO A 451 25.41 21.38 7.79
CA PRO A 451 25.12 20.19 7.03
C PRO A 451 26.03 19.03 7.45
N ASP A 452 25.43 17.92 7.83
CA ASP A 452 26.09 16.68 8.18
C ASP A 452 25.65 15.54 7.26
N LEU A 453 26.43 14.47 7.19
CA LEU A 453 26.00 13.18 6.63
C LEU A 453 25.50 12.28 7.77
N TYR A 454 24.23 11.92 7.72
CA TYR A 454 23.61 11.05 8.72
C TYR A 454 23.56 9.61 8.22
N PHE A 455 24.16 8.70 8.99
CA PHE A 455 23.93 7.27 8.89
C PHE A 455 22.71 6.94 9.74
N VAL A 456 21.62 6.53 9.09
CA VAL A 456 20.36 6.27 9.78
C VAL A 456 20.33 4.82 10.23
N PHE A 457 20.09 4.61 11.51
CA PHE A 457 20.05 3.31 12.15
C PHE A 457 18.71 3.08 12.84
N GLY A 458 18.03 1.99 12.48
CA GLY A 458 16.73 1.60 13.03
C GLY A 458 15.93 0.73 12.07
N VAL A 459 15.00 -0.05 12.59
CA VAL A 459 14.11 -0.89 11.79
C VAL A 459 13.22 -0.03 10.89
N GLN A 460 12.87 1.15 11.37
CA GLN A 460 12.10 2.17 10.65
C GLN A 460 13.03 3.33 10.30
N THR A 461 12.95 3.85 9.07
CA THR A 461 13.85 4.93 8.62
C THR A 461 13.54 6.25 9.32
N ASN A 462 12.29 6.47 9.75
CA ASN A 462 11.83 7.71 10.39
C ASN A 462 12.21 8.96 9.59
N SER A 463 12.14 8.87 8.27
CA SER A 463 12.62 9.91 7.36
C SER A 463 11.84 11.25 7.48
N PHE A 464 10.71 11.24 8.20
CA PHE A 464 9.96 12.45 8.49
C PHE A 464 10.76 13.52 9.27
N VAL A 465 11.84 13.12 9.94
CA VAL A 465 12.74 14.04 10.67
C VAL A 465 13.66 14.81 9.72
N TYR A 466 14.03 14.25 8.57
CA TYR A 466 15.09 14.80 7.71
C TYR A 466 14.82 16.22 7.20
N PRO A 467 13.61 16.61 6.79
CA PRO A 467 13.35 17.97 6.33
C PRO A 467 13.54 19.08 7.39
N PHE A 468 13.67 18.71 8.67
CA PHE A 468 13.90 19.65 9.77
C PHE A 468 15.40 19.85 10.10
N LEU A 469 16.27 19.03 9.53
CA LEU A 469 17.72 19.16 9.64
C LEU A 469 18.25 20.14 8.58
N ALA A 470 19.54 20.48 8.67
CA ALA A 470 20.12 21.44 7.73
C ALA A 470 19.89 21.01 6.27
N ALA A 471 19.44 21.92 5.41
CA ALA A 471 18.94 21.63 4.06
C ALA A 471 19.95 20.91 3.15
N ARG A 472 21.25 21.07 3.41
CA ARG A 472 22.33 20.40 2.67
C ARG A 472 22.82 19.12 3.33
N SER A 473 22.23 18.68 4.43
CA SER A 473 22.56 17.38 5.04
C SER A 473 22.24 16.23 4.10
N GLY A 474 22.99 15.15 4.21
CA GLY A 474 22.77 13.91 3.46
C GLY A 474 22.32 12.78 4.38
N PHE A 475 21.60 11.81 3.86
CA PHE A 475 21.07 10.66 4.61
C PHE A 475 21.38 9.35 3.90
N ILE A 476 21.93 8.39 4.65
CA ILE A 476 22.19 7.02 4.19
C ILE A 476 21.54 6.07 5.20
N ASN A 477 20.55 5.29 4.78
CA ASN A 477 19.99 4.25 5.62
C ASN A 477 20.91 3.04 5.62
N ILE A 478 21.43 2.62 6.78
CA ILE A 478 22.37 1.52 6.94
C ILE A 478 21.79 0.28 7.62
N SER A 479 20.56 0.33 8.09
CA SER A 479 19.96 -0.77 8.84
C SER A 479 18.46 -0.97 8.57
N GLY A 480 17.93 -0.32 7.55
CA GLY A 480 16.53 -0.50 7.15
C GLY A 480 16.31 -1.75 6.32
N ASP A 481 15.19 -1.78 5.61
CA ASP A 481 14.82 -2.90 4.72
C ASP A 481 15.83 -3.14 3.58
N TYR A 482 16.76 -2.21 3.36
CA TYR A 482 17.73 -2.21 2.27
C TYR A 482 19.10 -1.82 2.79
N GLU A 483 19.82 -2.82 3.25
CA GLU A 483 21.16 -2.63 3.74
C GLU A 483 22.15 -2.51 2.59
N LEU A 484 22.95 -1.47 2.66
CA LEU A 484 23.89 -1.10 1.61
C LEU A 484 25.25 -1.72 1.89
N ALA A 485 25.59 -2.81 1.20
CA ALA A 485 26.92 -3.41 1.30
C ALA A 485 27.97 -2.47 0.67
N PRO A 486 29.00 -2.02 1.41
CA PRO A 486 30.01 -1.10 0.89
C PRO A 486 30.87 -1.68 -0.23
N ALA A 487 31.01 -3.01 -0.26
CA ALA A 487 31.91 -3.73 -1.17
C ALA A 487 31.39 -3.88 -2.62
N ARG A 488 30.22 -3.31 -2.97
CA ARG A 488 29.63 -3.44 -4.31
C ARG A 488 29.40 -2.10 -4.98
N ALA A 489 28.50 -2.05 -5.97
CA ALA A 489 28.16 -0.84 -6.73
C ALA A 489 27.76 0.36 -5.85
N ASN A 490 27.27 0.09 -4.62
CA ASN A 490 26.91 1.10 -3.64
C ASN A 490 28.15 1.74 -2.98
N GLY A 491 29.24 0.99 -2.79
CA GLY A 491 30.42 1.41 -2.02
C GLY A 491 31.08 2.66 -2.56
N ALA A 492 31.22 2.79 -3.88
CA ALA A 492 31.83 3.97 -4.50
C ALA A 492 31.04 5.26 -4.20
N ARG A 493 29.71 5.18 -4.26
CA ARG A 493 28.82 6.31 -3.99
C ARG A 493 28.80 6.69 -2.51
N ILE A 494 28.70 5.72 -1.64
CA ILE A 494 28.75 5.92 -0.18
C ILE A 494 30.10 6.52 0.21
N ALA A 495 31.21 5.99 -0.30
CA ALA A 495 32.54 6.55 -0.05
C ALA A 495 32.69 8.00 -0.57
N ALA A 496 32.05 8.33 -1.69
CA ALA A 496 32.03 9.70 -2.21
C ALA A 496 31.27 10.64 -1.28
N LEU A 497 30.11 10.21 -0.74
CA LEU A 497 29.34 10.99 0.24
C LEU A 497 30.15 11.15 1.54
N ILE A 498 30.75 10.11 2.07
CA ILE A 498 31.61 10.18 3.26
C ILE A 498 32.73 11.21 3.05
N ARG A 499 33.47 11.14 1.93
CA ARG A 499 34.54 12.12 1.63
C ARG A 499 34.01 13.56 1.52
N ARG A 500 32.83 13.74 0.92
CA ARG A 500 32.23 15.07 0.72
C ARG A 500 31.87 15.74 2.04
N TYR A 501 31.37 14.98 3.00
CA TYR A 501 30.89 15.49 4.27
C TYR A 501 31.92 15.46 5.39
N SER A 502 33.00 14.66 5.27
CA SER A 502 34.03 14.60 6.32
C SER A 502 34.59 16.00 6.67
N PRO A 503 34.75 16.30 7.96
CA PRO A 503 34.56 15.47 9.15
C PRO A 503 33.13 15.44 9.75
N HIS A 504 32.15 16.01 9.07
CA HIS A 504 30.77 16.18 9.52
C HIS A 504 29.96 14.88 9.29
N LEU A 505 30.27 13.85 10.08
CA LEU A 505 29.61 12.55 10.01
C LEU A 505 28.85 12.30 11.31
N MET A 506 27.59 11.90 11.19
CA MET A 506 26.69 11.66 12.31
C MET A 506 25.96 10.33 12.13
N MET A 507 25.54 9.72 13.22
CA MET A 507 24.57 8.64 13.23
C MET A 507 23.27 9.15 13.80
N LEU A 508 22.16 8.88 13.12
CA LEU A 508 20.81 9.21 13.56
C LEU A 508 20.09 7.93 13.99
N VAL A 509 19.64 7.90 15.23
CA VAL A 509 18.93 6.75 15.81
C VAL A 509 17.73 7.24 16.62
N GLN A 510 16.61 6.54 16.56
CA GLN A 510 15.48 6.77 17.45
C GLN A 510 15.80 6.18 18.81
N ASP A 511 15.68 6.98 19.87
CA ASP A 511 15.85 6.49 21.23
C ASP A 511 14.74 5.48 21.55
N ALA A 512 15.09 4.36 22.15
CA ALA A 512 14.09 3.40 22.63
C ALA A 512 13.20 4.09 23.66
N ARG A 513 11.90 3.85 23.61
CA ARG A 513 11.00 4.24 24.70
C ARG A 513 11.29 3.32 25.89
N PHE A 514 11.98 3.87 26.86
CA PHE A 514 12.18 3.16 28.13
C PHE A 514 10.91 3.27 28.97
N ASP A 515 10.50 2.12 29.54
CA ASP A 515 9.67 2.12 30.74
C ASP A 515 10.37 2.97 31.78
N ALA A 516 9.61 3.83 32.47
CA ALA A 516 10.12 4.81 33.40
C ALA A 516 10.94 4.23 34.59
N ASP A 517 11.01 2.91 34.69
CA ASP A 517 11.75 2.16 35.74
C ASP A 517 13.12 1.64 35.29
N GLN A 518 13.48 1.71 33.99
CA GLN A 518 14.82 1.33 33.53
C GLN A 518 15.67 2.58 33.26
N LYS A 519 16.56 2.84 34.19
CA LYS A 519 17.57 3.92 34.09
C LYS A 519 18.51 3.69 32.92
N ASN A 520 18.60 4.72 32.05
CA ASN A 520 19.77 5.14 31.27
C ASN A 520 20.66 4.06 30.66
N ASP A 521 20.16 3.24 29.73
CA ASP A 521 21.06 2.68 28.76
C ASP A 521 20.88 3.39 27.42
N ALA A 522 21.91 4.13 27.02
CA ALA A 522 22.04 4.61 25.66
C ALA A 522 21.81 3.41 24.71
N PRO A 523 21.18 3.58 23.53
CA PRO A 523 21.01 2.51 22.56
C PRO A 523 22.37 1.83 22.41
N GLU A 524 22.42 0.49 22.50
CA GLU A 524 23.66 -0.26 22.65
C GLU A 524 24.71 0.24 21.67
N SER A 525 25.69 0.95 22.17
CA SER A 525 26.76 1.55 21.35
C SER A 525 27.51 0.51 20.51
N SER A 526 27.44 -0.75 20.91
CA SER A 526 27.95 -1.90 20.18
C SER A 526 27.19 -2.10 18.86
N ALA A 527 25.85 -2.18 18.88
CA ALA A 527 25.05 -2.41 17.67
C ALA A 527 25.21 -1.28 16.64
N MET A 528 25.34 -0.05 17.11
CA MET A 528 25.59 1.09 16.24
C MET A 528 26.99 1.06 15.63
N ASN A 529 28.00 0.72 16.41
CA ASN A 529 29.37 0.53 15.91
C ASN A 529 29.43 -0.63 14.90
N ASP A 530 28.70 -1.71 15.17
CA ASP A 530 28.60 -2.85 14.28
C ASP A 530 28.01 -2.48 12.92
N ALA A 531 26.99 -1.62 12.91
CA ALA A 531 26.37 -1.12 11.68
C ALA A 531 27.29 -0.11 10.92
N LEU A 532 28.19 0.61 11.62
CA LEU A 532 29.12 1.56 11.02
C LEU A 532 30.43 0.90 10.53
N GLU A 533 30.81 -0.23 11.13
CA GLU A 533 32.08 -0.91 10.83
C GLU A 533 32.28 -1.25 9.35
N PRO A 534 31.25 -1.73 8.59
CA PRO A 534 31.41 -2.00 7.16
C PRO A 534 31.83 -0.78 6.34
N PHE A 535 31.60 0.42 6.86
CA PHE A 535 32.00 1.70 6.25
C PHE A 535 33.33 2.22 6.76
N GLY A 536 34.02 1.48 7.64
CA GLY A 536 35.25 1.89 8.28
C GLY A 536 35.04 3.01 9.31
N LEU A 537 33.88 3.05 9.94
CA LEU A 537 33.44 4.11 10.84
C LEU A 537 33.06 3.54 12.22
N ARG A 538 33.08 4.42 13.23
CA ARG A 538 32.58 4.12 14.58
C ARG A 538 32.04 5.38 15.24
N LEU A 539 31.30 5.23 16.31
CA LEU A 539 30.89 6.37 17.15
C LEU A 539 32.12 7.03 17.77
N ASP A 540 32.10 8.36 17.90
CA ASP A 540 33.20 9.12 18.49
C ASP A 540 33.25 9.10 20.02
N GLY A 541 32.24 8.50 20.66
CA GLY A 541 32.13 8.36 22.12
C GLY A 541 31.74 9.65 22.85
N ARG A 542 31.41 10.72 22.11
CA ARG A 542 30.91 11.99 22.70
C ARG A 542 29.42 11.91 22.96
N GLU A 543 28.91 12.84 23.77
CA GLU A 543 27.50 12.99 24.03
C GLU A 543 26.71 13.30 22.74
N CYS A 544 25.59 12.60 22.53
CA CYS A 544 24.76 12.79 21.36
C CYS A 544 23.84 14.00 21.50
N SER A 545 23.61 14.73 20.42
CA SER A 545 22.62 15.79 20.37
C SER A 545 21.21 15.20 20.27
N LYS A 546 20.26 15.70 21.07
CA LYS A 546 18.89 15.21 21.08
C LYS A 546 17.96 16.06 20.22
N ILE A 547 17.19 15.40 19.36
CA ILE A 547 16.10 15.97 18.57
C ILE A 547 14.81 15.55 19.24
N ALA A 548 14.00 16.50 19.68
CA ALA A 548 12.73 16.20 20.37
C ALA A 548 11.56 16.18 19.37
N VAL A 549 10.74 15.14 19.45
CA VAL A 549 9.51 14.98 18.65
C VAL A 549 8.33 14.96 19.62
N THR A 550 7.49 15.98 19.60
CA THR A 550 6.35 16.11 20.50
C THR A 550 5.06 15.64 19.84
N GLY A 551 4.30 14.80 20.53
CA GLY A 551 2.95 14.42 20.08
C GLY A 551 2.86 13.16 19.23
N GLY A 552 3.77 12.26 19.43
CA GLY A 552 3.71 10.86 19.00
C GLY A 552 4.61 10.55 17.82
N SER A 553 5.69 9.83 18.08
CA SER A 553 6.12 8.79 17.16
C SER A 553 5.51 7.47 17.64
N PRO A 554 5.22 6.52 16.75
CA PRO A 554 4.75 5.20 17.17
C PRO A 554 5.83 4.55 18.04
N PRO A 555 5.46 3.65 18.94
CA PRO A 555 6.44 2.85 19.65
C PRO A 555 7.35 2.17 18.61
N SER A 556 8.66 2.31 18.79
CA SER A 556 9.64 1.57 18.02
C SER A 556 9.38 0.08 18.23
N VAL A 557 8.78 -0.57 17.22
CA VAL A 557 8.43 -2.00 17.21
C VAL A 557 7.14 -2.35 17.96
N ILE A 558 6.01 -2.38 17.24
CA ILE A 558 4.93 -3.31 17.58
C ILE A 558 5.36 -4.67 17.00
N ILE A 559 6.07 -5.48 17.79
CA ILE A 559 6.21 -6.90 17.49
C ILE A 559 4.84 -7.51 17.80
N TYR A 560 4.02 -7.72 16.77
CA TYR A 560 2.84 -8.56 16.91
C TYR A 560 3.30 -10.01 17.04
N THR A 561 3.54 -10.47 18.27
CA THR A 561 3.60 -11.89 18.54
C THR A 561 2.17 -12.42 18.53
N LYS A 562 1.82 -13.12 17.48
CA LYS A 562 0.61 -13.93 17.42
C LYS A 562 0.85 -15.13 18.33
N SER A 563 0.49 -15.04 19.59
CA SER A 563 0.28 -16.23 20.42
C SER A 563 -1.04 -16.86 19.95
N ASP A 564 -1.05 -18.15 19.68
CA ASP A 564 -2.24 -18.93 19.34
C ASP A 564 -3.23 -19.07 20.52
N GLU A 565 -3.00 -18.40 21.64
CA GLU A 565 -3.95 -18.24 22.72
C GLU A 565 -4.59 -16.86 22.68
N PRO A 566 -5.94 -16.78 22.79
CA PRO A 566 -6.65 -15.53 22.94
C PRO A 566 -6.51 -15.02 24.39
N THR A 567 -5.32 -14.92 24.90
CA THR A 567 -5.07 -14.07 26.06
C THR A 567 -5.13 -12.64 25.58
N ALA A 568 -6.26 -12.03 25.81
CA ALA A 568 -6.52 -10.61 25.70
C ALA A 568 -5.62 -9.80 26.64
N ALA A 569 -4.35 -9.80 26.35
CA ALA A 569 -3.47 -8.71 26.64
C ALA A 569 -3.49 -7.79 25.41
N ALA A 570 -4.66 -7.18 25.14
CA ALA A 570 -4.66 -5.81 24.72
C ALA A 570 -3.90 -5.08 25.84
N GLN A 571 -2.57 -5.02 25.70
CA GLN A 571 -1.80 -4.05 26.46
C GLN A 571 -2.43 -2.72 26.07
N SER A 572 -3.22 -2.20 26.97
CA SER A 572 -3.74 -0.85 26.93
C SER A 572 -2.56 0.03 26.54
N ILE A 573 -2.63 0.55 25.28
CA ILE A 573 -1.75 1.62 24.84
C ILE A 573 -1.80 2.64 25.97
N PRO A 574 -0.71 2.99 26.63
CA PRO A 574 -0.75 3.93 27.74
C PRO A 574 -1.47 5.17 27.25
N SER A 575 -2.51 5.60 27.94
CA SER A 575 -3.24 6.82 27.62
C SER A 575 -2.19 7.91 27.46
N ALA A 576 -2.11 8.51 26.27
CA ALA A 576 -1.05 9.41 25.88
C ALA A 576 -1.02 10.69 26.74
N ALA A 577 -0.44 10.59 27.91
CA ALA A 577 0.23 11.72 28.51
C ALA A 577 1.30 12.18 27.49
N SER A 578 1.49 13.48 27.33
CA SER A 578 2.35 14.11 26.32
C SER A 578 3.77 13.55 26.38
N THR A 579 4.01 12.41 25.73
CA THR A 579 5.33 11.83 25.64
C THR A 579 6.09 12.55 24.53
N THR A 580 7.23 13.11 24.88
CA THR A 580 8.21 13.58 23.91
C THR A 580 9.13 12.42 23.60
N ASP A 581 9.19 12.01 22.35
CA ASP A 581 10.16 11.04 21.88
C ASP A 581 11.44 11.76 21.43
N TYR A 582 12.55 11.07 21.50
CA TYR A 582 13.85 11.65 21.14
C TYR A 582 14.52 10.83 20.05
N PHE A 583 15.23 11.56 19.19
CA PHE A 583 16.23 10.99 18.29
C PHE A 583 17.60 11.47 18.73
N SER A 584 18.57 10.57 18.74
CA SER A 584 19.97 10.87 19.03
C SER A 584 20.76 11.05 17.75
N ALA A 585 21.40 12.20 17.61
CA ALA A 585 22.39 12.46 16.58
C ALA A 585 23.78 12.40 17.23
N CYS A 586 24.53 11.33 16.94
CA CYS A 586 25.83 11.03 17.56
C CYS A 586 26.97 11.20 16.55
N GLY A 587 28.07 11.77 16.97
CA GLY A 587 29.26 11.95 16.13
C GLY A 587 29.86 10.61 15.68
N VAL A 588 30.39 10.57 14.45
CA VAL A 588 30.99 9.39 13.83
C VAL A 588 32.39 9.73 13.34
N VAL A 589 33.35 8.82 13.57
CA VAL A 589 34.76 8.99 13.18
C VAL A 589 35.29 7.73 12.49
N PRO A 590 36.33 7.84 11.65
CA PRO A 590 37.00 6.70 11.05
C PRO A 590 37.57 5.72 12.08
N VAL A 591 37.52 4.43 11.77
CA VAL A 591 38.17 3.37 12.56
C VAL A 591 39.63 3.25 12.18
N THR A 592 40.50 3.13 13.18
CA THR A 592 41.97 3.01 12.99
C THR A 592 42.49 1.58 12.94
N ALA A 593 41.71 0.60 13.45
CA ALA A 593 42.04 -0.83 13.42
C ALA A 593 40.78 -1.69 13.32
N VAL A 594 40.83 -2.74 12.54
CA VAL A 594 39.73 -3.72 12.37
C VAL A 594 39.99 -4.94 13.27
N ASP A 595 39.02 -5.41 14.02
CA ASP A 595 39.10 -6.67 14.75
C ASP A 595 39.12 -7.87 13.74
N ALA A 596 40.27 -8.49 13.58
CA ALA A 596 40.47 -9.58 12.63
C ALA A 596 39.60 -10.82 12.93
N THR A 597 39.29 -11.08 14.20
CA THR A 597 38.48 -12.23 14.63
C THR A 597 37.03 -12.04 14.23
N ARG A 598 36.52 -10.85 14.45
CA ARG A 598 35.15 -10.49 14.06
C ARG A 598 34.98 -10.53 12.55
N ALA A 599 35.90 -9.92 11.79
CA ALA A 599 35.89 -9.95 10.33
C ALA A 599 35.94 -11.39 9.76
N ALA A 600 36.56 -12.34 10.47
CA ALA A 600 36.54 -13.74 10.10
C ALA A 600 35.20 -14.42 10.29
N THR A 601 34.51 -14.15 11.42
CA THR A 601 33.14 -14.69 11.69
C THR A 601 32.10 -14.08 10.77
N GLU A 602 32.22 -12.80 10.43
CA GLU A 602 31.40 -12.12 9.46
C GLU A 602 31.47 -12.74 8.07
N ARG A 603 32.70 -12.94 7.55
CA ARG A 603 32.88 -13.61 6.26
C ARG A 603 32.27 -15.02 6.21
N LYS A 604 32.29 -15.75 7.32
CA LYS A 604 31.64 -17.07 7.43
C LYS A 604 30.12 -16.94 7.37
N ALA A 605 29.56 -16.00 8.11
CA ALA A 605 28.12 -15.73 8.09
C ALA A 605 27.65 -15.29 6.69
N ASP A 606 28.39 -14.40 6.03
CA ASP A 606 28.12 -13.96 4.66
C ASP A 606 28.16 -15.13 3.67
N LEU A 607 29.16 -15.98 3.74
CA LEU A 607 29.25 -17.16 2.87
C LEU A 607 28.02 -18.07 3.00
N VAL A 608 27.58 -18.31 4.22
CA VAL A 608 26.44 -19.17 4.52
C VAL A 608 25.14 -18.53 4.02
N LEU A 609 24.96 -17.25 4.27
CA LEU A 609 23.77 -16.50 3.86
C LEU A 609 23.71 -16.34 2.33
N ASP A 610 24.82 -16.07 1.66
CA ASP A 610 24.89 -16.03 0.20
C ASP A 610 24.47 -17.37 -0.43
N ARG A 611 24.94 -18.50 0.13
CA ARG A 611 24.56 -19.85 -0.33
C ARG A 611 23.07 -20.15 -0.08
N LEU A 612 22.53 -19.66 1.02
CA LEU A 612 21.10 -19.77 1.32
C LEU A 612 20.27 -18.99 0.31
N GLU A 613 20.67 -17.78 -0.02
CA GLU A 613 20.03 -16.92 -1.02
C GLU A 613 20.03 -17.57 -2.41
N ASP A 614 21.16 -18.15 -2.80
CA ASP A 614 21.29 -18.89 -4.06
C ASP A 614 20.41 -20.15 -4.09
N SER A 615 20.25 -20.81 -2.94
CA SER A 615 19.44 -22.03 -2.82
C SER A 615 17.93 -21.74 -2.78
N CYS A 616 17.52 -20.55 -2.34
CA CYS A 616 16.14 -20.21 -2.09
C CYS A 616 15.84 -18.73 -2.41
N PRO A 617 16.03 -18.27 -3.65
CA PRO A 617 15.87 -16.86 -4.01
C PRO A 617 14.44 -16.36 -3.92
N SER A 618 13.45 -17.25 -3.88
CA SER A 618 12.03 -16.87 -3.70
C SER A 618 11.72 -16.37 -2.28
N LEU A 619 12.42 -16.86 -1.28
CA LEU A 619 12.27 -16.46 0.12
C LEU A 619 13.34 -15.47 0.56
N PHE A 620 14.57 -15.71 0.17
CA PHE A 620 15.74 -14.96 0.59
C PHE A 620 16.31 -14.25 -0.64
N GLN A 621 15.70 -13.13 -1.02
CA GLN A 621 16.19 -12.38 -2.17
C GLN A 621 17.58 -11.83 -1.89
N PRO A 622 18.54 -12.04 -2.81
CA PRO A 622 19.92 -11.62 -2.63
C PRO A 622 20.06 -10.11 -2.77
N ARG A 623 19.57 -9.36 -1.81
CA ARG A 623 19.72 -7.90 -1.75
C ARG A 623 21.03 -7.50 -1.09
N ARG A 624 21.73 -8.45 -0.52
CA ARG A 624 22.84 -8.28 0.40
C ARG A 624 22.62 -7.12 1.36
N PRO A 625 21.68 -7.30 2.24
CA PRO A 625 21.71 -6.52 3.45
C PRO A 625 23.05 -6.77 4.14
N VAL A 626 23.56 -5.77 4.83
CA VAL A 626 24.69 -5.97 5.74
C VAL A 626 24.30 -7.07 6.72
N THR A 627 25.15 -8.04 6.90
CA THR A 627 24.95 -9.04 7.93
C THR A 627 25.14 -8.37 9.28
N GLN A 628 24.05 -8.19 10.03
CA GLN A 628 24.09 -7.49 11.31
C GLN A 628 24.63 -8.40 12.40
N TYR A 629 25.49 -7.84 13.24
CA TYR A 629 26.03 -8.51 14.41
C TYR A 629 25.15 -8.24 15.64
N PHE A 630 24.66 -9.30 16.27
CA PHE A 630 23.88 -9.27 17.50
C PHE A 630 24.60 -10.03 18.61
N GLY A 631 25.91 -9.81 18.75
CA GLY A 631 26.74 -10.61 19.62
C GLY A 631 26.46 -10.42 21.11
N ASP A 632 26.19 -11.52 21.81
CA ASP A 632 26.45 -11.62 23.24
C ASP A 632 27.88 -12.14 23.41
N LEU A 633 28.73 -11.35 24.04
CA LEU A 633 30.12 -11.68 24.34
C LEU A 633 30.27 -12.99 25.19
N ARG A 634 29.20 -13.46 25.81
CA ARG A 634 29.17 -14.67 26.63
C ARG A 634 28.78 -15.93 25.87
N HIS A 635 28.08 -15.83 24.74
CA HIS A 635 27.46 -16.96 24.06
C HIS A 635 27.90 -17.13 22.60
N GLY A 636 28.80 -16.31 22.09
CA GLY A 636 29.34 -16.41 20.73
C GLY A 636 28.70 -15.47 19.73
N ALA A 637 29.30 -15.40 18.53
CA ALA A 637 28.83 -14.49 17.48
C ALA A 637 27.44 -14.87 16.96
N VAL A 638 26.53 -13.93 16.95
CA VAL A 638 25.20 -14.03 16.37
C VAL A 638 25.10 -13.04 15.23
N TRP A 639 24.85 -13.53 14.04
CA TRP A 639 24.70 -12.74 12.83
C TRP A 639 23.29 -12.87 12.28
N ALA A 640 22.71 -11.83 11.74
CA ALA A 640 21.40 -11.88 11.13
C ALA A 640 21.33 -11.10 9.82
N ARG A 641 20.46 -11.55 8.93
CA ARG A 641 20.07 -10.87 7.69
C ARG A 641 18.56 -10.82 7.58
N ARG A 642 17.97 -9.63 7.33
CA ARG A 642 16.56 -9.46 7.11
C ARG A 642 16.24 -9.39 5.62
N TYR A 643 15.16 -10.05 5.22
CA TYR A 643 14.72 -10.13 3.83
C TYR A 643 13.39 -9.39 3.65
N PRO A 644 13.41 -8.17 3.10
CA PRO A 644 12.22 -7.31 3.01
C PRO A 644 11.08 -7.89 2.17
N ASN A 645 11.43 -8.64 1.11
CA ASN A 645 10.44 -9.27 0.24
C ASN A 645 9.51 -10.26 0.94
N THR A 646 9.96 -10.83 2.04
CA THR A 646 9.22 -11.81 2.84
C THR A 646 9.08 -11.40 4.30
N SER A 647 9.73 -10.30 4.70
CA SER A 647 9.87 -9.86 6.10
C SER A 647 10.55 -10.87 7.02
N LEU A 648 11.19 -11.90 6.46
CA LEU A 648 11.92 -12.92 7.22
C LEU A 648 13.25 -12.36 7.71
N THR A 649 13.67 -12.79 8.91
CA THR A 649 15.02 -12.58 9.43
C THR A 649 15.71 -13.91 9.57
N VAL A 650 16.84 -14.08 8.91
CA VAL A 650 17.70 -15.27 9.05
C VAL A 650 18.79 -15.00 10.07
N TRP A 651 18.95 -15.92 11.00
CA TRP A 651 19.92 -15.88 12.07
C TRP A 651 20.96 -16.98 11.87
N VAL A 652 22.22 -16.60 11.95
CA VAL A 652 23.38 -17.51 11.93
C VAL A 652 24.03 -17.46 13.30
N SER A 653 23.78 -18.47 14.11
CA SER A 653 24.21 -18.48 15.53
C SER A 653 24.30 -19.90 16.11
N HIS A 654 25.18 -20.10 17.08
CA HIS A 654 25.27 -21.34 17.88
C HIS A 654 25.37 -22.63 17.05
N GLY A 655 26.04 -22.55 15.90
CA GLY A 655 26.17 -23.68 14.99
C GLY A 655 24.97 -23.94 14.07
N TRP A 656 23.93 -23.12 14.12
CA TRP A 656 22.70 -23.29 13.38
C TRP A 656 22.31 -22.08 12.55
N ILE A 657 21.59 -22.34 11.46
CA ILE A 657 20.88 -21.36 10.64
C ILE A 657 19.39 -21.54 10.89
N LYS A 658 18.73 -20.46 11.25
CA LYS A 658 17.28 -20.43 11.49
C LYS A 658 16.70 -19.14 10.94
N PHE A 659 15.42 -19.13 10.57
CA PHE A 659 14.73 -17.90 10.26
C PHE A 659 13.49 -17.69 11.14
N THR A 660 13.11 -16.43 11.31
CA THR A 660 11.93 -15.99 12.03
C THR A 660 11.09 -15.11 11.10
N ASP A 661 9.75 -15.16 11.26
CA ASP A 661 8.82 -14.25 10.62
C ASP A 661 8.29 -13.26 11.67
N PRO A 662 8.85 -12.03 11.76
CA PRO A 662 8.46 -11.07 12.79
C PRO A 662 7.04 -10.53 12.61
N LEU A 663 6.45 -10.61 11.40
CA LEU A 663 5.09 -10.14 11.16
C LEU A 663 4.03 -11.13 11.63
N ARG A 664 4.36 -12.43 11.66
CA ARG A 664 3.39 -13.48 11.99
C ARG A 664 3.62 -14.08 13.38
N GLY A 665 4.79 -13.85 13.95
CA GLY A 665 5.20 -14.55 15.16
C GLY A 665 5.36 -16.05 14.93
N GLY A 666 5.70 -16.78 15.96
CA GLY A 666 5.86 -18.23 15.92
C GLY A 666 7.31 -18.68 16.16
N PRO A 667 7.52 -20.02 16.32
CA PRO A 667 8.83 -20.55 16.59
C PRO A 667 9.77 -20.38 15.39
N ALA A 668 11.06 -20.22 15.68
CA ALA A 668 12.07 -20.15 14.63
C ALA A 668 12.11 -21.45 13.81
N THR A 669 12.17 -21.31 12.48
CA THR A 669 12.36 -22.46 11.58
C THR A 669 13.84 -22.70 11.36
N TYR A 670 14.31 -23.89 11.69
CA TYR A 670 15.70 -24.30 11.49
C TYR A 670 15.90 -24.77 10.05
N ILE A 671 16.99 -24.27 9.40
CA ILE A 671 17.34 -24.58 8.01
C ILE A 671 18.44 -25.67 7.96
N GLY A 672 19.42 -25.61 8.87
CA GLY A 672 20.52 -26.54 8.91
C GLY A 672 21.66 -26.11 9.83
N ARG A 673 22.75 -26.89 9.85
CA ARG A 673 23.96 -26.53 10.59
C ARG A 673 24.88 -25.64 9.76
N ILE A 674 25.50 -24.67 10.40
CA ILE A 674 26.47 -23.75 9.77
C ILE A 674 27.57 -24.54 9.04
N ALA A 675 28.13 -25.58 9.68
CA ALA A 675 29.20 -26.40 9.10
C ALA A 675 28.84 -27.08 7.78
N ASP A 676 27.57 -27.52 7.64
CA ASP A 676 27.11 -28.17 6.40
C ASP A 676 27.03 -27.15 5.26
N TRP A 677 26.61 -25.91 5.57
CA TRP A 677 26.54 -24.83 4.62
C TRP A 677 27.89 -24.20 4.30
N GLU A 678 28.83 -24.21 5.25
CA GLU A 678 30.22 -23.84 5.00
C GLU A 678 30.95 -24.85 4.08
N ALA A 679 30.63 -26.14 4.20
CA ALA A 679 31.22 -27.17 3.37
C ALA A 679 30.73 -27.12 1.91
N ALA A 680 29.39 -27.02 1.70
CA ALA A 680 28.80 -27.00 0.37
C ALA A 680 27.40 -26.32 0.39
N PRO A 681 26.96 -25.75 -0.74
CA PRO A 681 25.59 -25.31 -0.90
C PRO A 681 24.60 -26.46 -0.68
N GLN A 682 23.56 -26.23 0.12
CA GLN A 682 22.52 -27.22 0.39
C GLN A 682 21.29 -26.97 -0.53
N LYS A 683 20.62 -28.06 -0.94
CA LYS A 683 19.37 -27.94 -1.69
C LYS A 683 18.19 -27.77 -0.74
N LEU A 684 17.37 -26.78 -1.00
CA LEU A 684 16.17 -26.49 -0.21
C LEU A 684 14.91 -26.60 -1.06
N GLU A 685 13.85 -27.12 -0.47
CA GLU A 685 12.47 -26.88 -0.92
C GLU A 685 11.95 -25.67 -0.17
N CYS A 686 11.64 -24.60 -0.91
CA CYS A 686 11.27 -23.31 -0.37
C CYS A 686 9.89 -22.88 -0.87
N GLY A 687 9.09 -22.33 0.03
CA GLY A 687 7.76 -21.85 -0.35
C GLY A 687 6.96 -21.30 0.83
N ARG A 688 5.66 -21.16 0.58
CA ARG A 688 4.68 -20.73 1.56
C ARG A 688 3.52 -21.73 1.55
N ARG A 689 3.16 -22.25 2.72
CA ARG A 689 1.99 -23.11 2.91
C ARG A 689 1.13 -22.54 4.04
N HIS A 690 -0.17 -22.45 3.80
CA HIS A 690 -1.14 -21.92 4.79
C HIS A 690 -0.71 -20.58 5.39
N GLY A 691 -0.13 -19.73 4.55
CA GLY A 691 0.34 -18.43 4.97
C GLY A 691 1.64 -18.41 5.79
N VAL A 692 2.30 -19.54 5.99
CA VAL A 692 3.58 -19.64 6.71
C VAL A 692 4.71 -19.97 5.73
N TYR A 693 5.80 -19.21 5.80
CA TYR A 693 7.00 -19.49 5.02
C TYR A 693 7.72 -20.74 5.56
N PHE A 694 8.24 -21.53 4.66
CA PHE A 694 9.07 -22.68 5.01
C PHE A 694 10.28 -22.77 4.07
N ALA A 695 11.38 -23.28 4.63
CA ALA A 695 12.53 -23.74 3.88
C ALA A 695 12.93 -25.09 4.48
N LYS A 696 12.94 -26.14 3.67
CA LYS A 696 13.23 -27.51 4.11
C LYS A 696 14.36 -28.08 3.28
N GLN A 697 15.37 -28.60 3.93
CA GLN A 697 16.46 -29.29 3.26
C GLN A 697 15.94 -30.53 2.54
N ILE A 698 16.24 -30.65 1.25
CA ILE A 698 15.97 -31.86 0.46
C ILE A 698 17.16 -32.80 0.75
N SER A 699 16.98 -33.69 1.72
CA SER A 699 17.94 -34.76 1.94
C SER A 699 17.47 -36.02 1.22
N SER A 700 18.39 -36.69 0.53
CA SER A 700 18.19 -38.02 -0.01
C SER A 700 18.22 -39.13 1.10
N ILE A 701 18.26 -38.72 2.36
CA ILE A 701 18.36 -39.61 3.53
C ILE A 701 17.27 -39.22 4.52
N SER A 702 16.42 -40.21 4.82
CA SER A 702 15.33 -40.30 5.79
C SER A 702 15.26 -39.23 6.87
N ALA A 703 14.02 -38.69 7.00
CA ALA A 703 13.58 -37.80 8.06
C ALA A 703 14.00 -38.23 9.47
N GLN A 704 15.08 -37.68 9.97
CA GLN A 704 15.28 -37.60 11.41
C GLN A 704 14.38 -36.45 11.93
N ARG A 705 13.37 -36.86 12.71
CA ARG A 705 12.49 -35.94 13.44
C ARG A 705 13.36 -35.07 14.34
N TRP A 706 13.32 -33.78 14.08
CA TRP A 706 13.90 -32.79 14.97
C TRP A 706 12.92 -32.52 16.11
N ARG A 707 13.29 -32.90 17.30
CA ARG A 707 12.65 -32.47 18.56
C ARG A 707 13.34 -31.24 19.10
#